data_4b50359b9f3facc47cbbf88353b6341b
#
_entry.id   4b50359b9f3facc47cbbf88353b6341b
#
_cell.length_a   1.000
_cell.length_b   1.000
_cell.length_c   1.000
_cell.angle_alpha   90.00
_cell.angle_beta   90.00
_cell.angle_gamma   90.00
#
_symmetry.space_group_name_H-M   'P 1'
#
loop_
_entity.id
_entity.type
_entity.pdbx_description
1 polymer ?
#
loop_
_entity_poly.entity_id
_entity_poly.type
_entity_poly.pdbx_seq_one_letter_code
_entity_poly.pdbx_strand_id
1 'polypeptide(L)'
;MSRRAVESLGETVASLPPREATLVTLPDLHPELSEALHKMGASRLYSHQLEAYERVRAGENVVVATATASGKSLCYKIPAFQNALGRTKSRSIFLYPTKALAQDQLGKIKGFGLPGIHPATYDGDTPQALRADIRRRSNVVLTNPDMLNIGLLPNHEAWGDFLRNLEIVAVDEAHVLRGVFGSHVAAVLRRLRRVAELHGGDPRFVLTSATIANPQELAESLTGLPFSLVDDDGASSGPRRVVFRNPPLLDKEKGERRSLLTEGALVFADLVSRGIRTIAFARSRKAAELIYRYAAERLGIEGARRISPYRAGYTARERRDIEGRLFSGDLLGVVSTNALELGVDVGALDAVVCCGYPGSVASIWQQWGRAGRGKDPSLAVYIAGRDSLDQFLFENPPRVLGRRVEAARVTMENPYILGPHLLAAAHEAPLDAEDERYFGPAYRDVAKKMMEDRMLAASGERLIYARSDSPARNVSLRSASFETVLIADTDGELIGTAEATRAPSELHPGATYLHRGNAYEIEDLDLRLHRAVARRVPNNFYTKPKVETDVEIVEEVETRGLPNGAALHWGRVRTTDSVTFYKKVRVADEKELGVYPLDLPDVTLETQALWVTLPPIPRGARPSFESFGGALHAGEHGMIGLLPLFAMCDRADIGGLSTPAHHQNRLPTIFVYDGYPGGVGISWRGFDAFSSLARDTVGVITRCPCERGCPACIQSPKCGNWNEPLSKTGAVDLLRYLLGQTSKYPAE
;
A
#
# COMPACT_ATOMS: atom_id res chain seq x y z
N MET A 1 15.95 -2.78 -29.35
CA MET A 1 17.25 -2.89 -28.62
C MET A 1 18.04 -4.11 -29.12
N SER A 2 19.34 -3.97 -29.41
CA SER A 2 20.15 -5.12 -29.79
C SER A 2 20.35 -6.07 -28.58
N ARG A 3 20.52 -7.36 -28.85
CA ARG A 3 20.79 -8.39 -27.83
C ARG A 3 22.00 -8.02 -26.95
N ARG A 4 23.08 -7.50 -27.55
CA ARG A 4 24.29 -7.02 -26.84
C ARG A 4 24.04 -5.87 -25.86
N ALA A 5 23.08 -4.97 -26.17
CA ALA A 5 22.75 -3.85 -25.28
C ALA A 5 22.01 -4.30 -24.01
N VAL A 6 21.30 -5.42 -24.05
CA VAL A 6 20.62 -6.01 -22.89
C VAL A 6 21.57 -6.87 -22.06
N GLU A 7 22.47 -7.59 -22.72
CA GLU A 7 23.49 -8.45 -22.08
C GLU A 7 24.47 -7.65 -21.20
N SER A 8 24.70 -6.36 -21.53
CA SER A 8 25.51 -5.48 -20.68
C SER A 8 24.82 -5.03 -19.38
N LEU A 9 23.49 -5.20 -19.28
CA LEU A 9 22.69 -4.81 -18.10
C LEU A 9 22.55 -5.92 -17.06
N GLY A 10 22.91 -7.16 -17.38
CA GLY A 10 22.80 -8.35 -16.53
C GLY A 10 22.16 -9.53 -17.28
N GLU A 11 21.96 -10.65 -16.60
CA GLU A 11 21.31 -11.81 -17.18
C GLU A 11 19.83 -11.50 -17.48
N THR A 12 19.41 -11.78 -18.72
CA THR A 12 17.97 -11.74 -19.06
C THR A 12 17.32 -12.96 -18.44
N VAL A 13 16.46 -12.75 -17.48
CA VAL A 13 15.78 -13.82 -16.74
C VAL A 13 14.57 -14.34 -17.50
N ALA A 14 13.87 -13.46 -18.23
CA ALA A 14 12.70 -13.83 -19.00
C ALA A 14 12.54 -12.96 -20.25
N SER A 15 12.02 -13.60 -21.31
CA SER A 15 11.47 -12.93 -22.49
C SER A 15 9.99 -13.26 -22.56
N LEU A 16 9.14 -12.27 -22.29
CA LEU A 16 7.70 -12.41 -22.40
C LEU A 16 7.31 -12.21 -23.87
N PRO A 17 6.64 -13.18 -24.49
CA PRO A 17 6.23 -13.08 -25.89
C PRO A 17 5.16 -12.00 -26.07
N PRO A 18 4.98 -11.48 -27.30
CA PRO A 18 3.85 -10.63 -27.61
C PRO A 18 2.54 -11.41 -27.44
N ARG A 19 1.49 -10.71 -27.08
CA ARG A 19 0.11 -11.25 -27.03
C ARG A 19 -0.74 -10.48 -28.04
N GLU A 20 -1.45 -11.20 -28.88
CA GLU A 20 -2.43 -10.61 -29.80
C GLU A 20 -3.70 -10.21 -29.04
N ALA A 21 -4.39 -9.20 -29.55
CA ALA A 21 -5.65 -8.76 -28.99
C ALA A 21 -6.82 -9.69 -29.36
N THR A 22 -7.65 -10.02 -28.40
CA THR A 22 -8.96 -10.63 -28.62
C THR A 22 -9.99 -9.51 -28.79
N LEU A 23 -10.29 -9.16 -30.04
CA LEU A 23 -11.17 -8.07 -30.40
C LEU A 23 -12.56 -8.60 -30.78
N VAL A 24 -13.58 -7.94 -30.24
CA VAL A 24 -15.00 -8.23 -30.50
C VAL A 24 -15.69 -6.99 -31.07
N THR A 25 -16.80 -7.18 -31.78
CA THR A 25 -17.60 -6.07 -32.32
C THR A 25 -18.22 -5.26 -31.19
N LEU A 26 -18.47 -3.96 -31.46
CA LEU A 26 -19.22 -3.12 -30.52
C LEU A 26 -20.61 -3.73 -30.30
N PRO A 27 -21.11 -3.75 -29.07
CA PRO A 27 -22.51 -4.06 -28.80
C PRO A 27 -23.42 -2.94 -29.33
N ASP A 28 -24.73 -3.14 -29.25
CA ASP A 28 -25.69 -2.08 -29.57
C ASP A 28 -25.61 -0.94 -28.55
N LEU A 29 -24.98 0.17 -28.94
CA LEU A 29 -24.75 1.37 -28.16
C LEU A 29 -25.51 2.56 -28.71
N HIS A 30 -25.70 3.60 -27.88
CA HIS A 30 -26.21 4.89 -28.33
C HIS A 30 -25.36 5.39 -29.51
N PRO A 31 -25.98 5.87 -30.60
CA PRO A 31 -25.24 6.26 -31.82
C PRO A 31 -24.08 7.22 -31.59
N GLU A 32 -24.28 8.26 -30.76
CA GLU A 32 -23.21 9.20 -30.40
C GLU A 32 -22.03 8.53 -29.70
N LEU A 33 -22.29 7.55 -28.82
CA LEU A 33 -21.24 6.81 -28.12
C LEU A 33 -20.46 5.92 -29.10
N SER A 34 -21.14 5.20 -29.98
CA SER A 34 -20.52 4.40 -31.04
C SER A 34 -19.62 5.24 -31.93
N GLU A 35 -20.11 6.42 -32.36
CA GLU A 35 -19.34 7.34 -33.17
C GLU A 35 -18.10 7.88 -32.43
N ALA A 36 -18.25 8.25 -31.15
CA ALA A 36 -17.13 8.72 -30.33
C ALA A 36 -16.06 7.63 -30.15
N LEU A 37 -16.46 6.40 -29.92
CA LEU A 37 -15.53 5.25 -29.82
C LEU A 37 -14.79 5.04 -31.16
N HIS A 38 -15.48 5.10 -32.28
CA HIS A 38 -14.84 4.99 -33.61
C HIS A 38 -13.81 6.11 -33.86
N LYS A 39 -14.13 7.36 -33.51
CA LYS A 39 -13.21 8.51 -33.61
C LYS A 39 -11.96 8.35 -32.76
N MET A 40 -12.08 7.67 -31.60
CA MET A 40 -10.96 7.35 -30.71
C MET A 40 -10.17 6.11 -31.15
N GLY A 41 -10.50 5.50 -32.29
CA GLY A 41 -9.85 4.26 -32.77
C GLY A 41 -10.33 2.98 -32.08
N ALA A 42 -11.40 3.04 -31.28
CA ALA A 42 -12.00 1.89 -30.60
C ALA A 42 -13.24 1.36 -31.36
N SER A 43 -13.06 1.05 -32.64
CA SER A 43 -14.12 0.47 -33.49
C SER A 43 -14.48 -0.97 -33.12
N ARG A 44 -13.67 -1.61 -32.29
CA ARG A 44 -13.87 -2.92 -31.68
C ARG A 44 -13.44 -2.85 -30.21
N LEU A 45 -14.06 -3.64 -29.34
CA LEU A 45 -13.69 -3.75 -27.93
C LEU A 45 -12.75 -4.95 -27.71
N TYR A 46 -11.99 -4.92 -26.63
CA TYR A 46 -11.39 -6.13 -26.10
C TYR A 46 -12.46 -7.03 -25.46
N SER A 47 -12.23 -8.35 -25.46
CA SER A 47 -13.19 -9.32 -24.89
C SER A 47 -13.63 -8.97 -23.48
N HIS A 48 -12.71 -8.63 -22.57
CA HIS A 48 -13.02 -8.24 -21.20
C HIS A 48 -13.84 -6.95 -21.09
N GLN A 49 -13.73 -6.03 -22.06
CA GLN A 49 -14.52 -4.79 -22.06
C GLN A 49 -15.98 -5.06 -22.42
N LEU A 50 -16.22 -5.93 -23.42
CA LEU A 50 -17.57 -6.36 -23.77
C LEU A 50 -18.19 -7.16 -22.62
N GLU A 51 -17.48 -8.15 -22.07
CA GLU A 51 -17.97 -8.97 -20.97
C GLU A 51 -18.36 -8.11 -19.76
N ALA A 52 -17.51 -7.16 -19.36
CA ALA A 52 -17.83 -6.24 -18.27
C ALA A 52 -19.10 -5.41 -18.57
N TYR A 53 -19.23 -4.90 -19.79
CA TYR A 53 -20.40 -4.13 -20.21
C TYR A 53 -21.69 -4.98 -20.15
N GLU A 54 -21.66 -6.20 -20.65
CA GLU A 54 -22.83 -7.09 -20.68
C GLU A 54 -23.29 -7.47 -19.26
N ARG A 55 -22.34 -7.80 -18.38
CA ARG A 55 -22.64 -8.11 -16.95
C ARG A 55 -23.24 -6.91 -16.21
N VAL A 56 -22.67 -5.70 -16.41
CA VAL A 56 -23.24 -4.47 -15.81
C VAL A 56 -24.64 -4.21 -16.33
N ARG A 57 -24.90 -4.43 -17.61
CA ARG A 57 -26.25 -4.34 -18.19
C ARG A 57 -27.23 -5.38 -17.65
N ALA A 58 -26.74 -6.54 -17.30
CA ALA A 58 -27.52 -7.59 -16.61
C ALA A 58 -27.83 -7.25 -15.14
N GLY A 59 -27.31 -6.13 -14.63
CA GLY A 59 -27.54 -5.67 -13.25
C GLY A 59 -26.54 -6.24 -12.24
N GLU A 60 -25.42 -6.81 -12.70
CA GLU A 60 -24.37 -7.36 -11.84
C GLU A 60 -23.38 -6.27 -11.39
N ASN A 61 -22.79 -6.44 -10.19
CA ASN A 61 -21.58 -5.72 -9.81
C ASN A 61 -20.38 -6.47 -10.40
N VAL A 62 -19.42 -5.74 -10.94
CA VAL A 62 -18.33 -6.33 -11.73
C VAL A 62 -16.97 -5.88 -11.21
N VAL A 63 -16.03 -6.82 -11.05
CA VAL A 63 -14.62 -6.50 -10.85
C VAL A 63 -13.81 -6.98 -12.04
N VAL A 64 -13.05 -6.04 -12.64
CA VAL A 64 -12.18 -6.29 -13.80
C VAL A 64 -10.72 -6.31 -13.33
N ALA A 65 -10.09 -7.48 -13.39
CA ALA A 65 -8.74 -7.73 -12.91
C ALA A 65 -7.79 -8.09 -14.05
N THR A 66 -7.48 -7.14 -14.93
CA THR A 66 -6.62 -7.33 -16.09
C THR A 66 -5.33 -6.51 -15.99
N ALA A 67 -4.36 -6.74 -16.89
CA ALA A 67 -3.05 -6.08 -16.86
C ALA A 67 -3.15 -4.55 -16.94
N THR A 68 -2.09 -3.86 -16.54
CA THR A 68 -1.97 -2.42 -16.73
C THR A 68 -2.00 -2.06 -18.21
N ALA A 69 -2.64 -0.94 -18.56
CA ALA A 69 -2.83 -0.47 -19.93
C ALA A 69 -3.72 -1.36 -20.84
N SER A 70 -4.51 -2.28 -20.26
CA SER A 70 -5.49 -3.10 -21.00
C SER A 70 -6.79 -2.38 -21.37
N GLY A 71 -6.91 -1.09 -21.07
CA GLY A 71 -8.11 -0.31 -21.38
C GLY A 71 -9.27 -0.50 -20.39
N LYS A 72 -9.01 -0.91 -19.16
CA LYS A 72 -10.00 -1.14 -18.08
C LYS A 72 -11.00 -0.01 -17.89
N SER A 73 -10.59 1.23 -18.11
CA SER A 73 -11.47 2.40 -17.93
C SER A 73 -12.69 2.40 -18.84
N LEU A 74 -12.66 1.72 -19.98
CA LEU A 74 -13.84 1.56 -20.84
C LEU A 74 -14.89 0.64 -20.23
N CYS A 75 -14.49 -0.32 -19.36
CA CYS A 75 -15.41 -1.23 -18.70
C CYS A 75 -16.46 -0.53 -17.83
N TYR A 76 -16.14 0.64 -17.25
CA TYR A 76 -17.10 1.45 -16.48
C TYR A 76 -17.57 2.69 -17.22
N LYS A 77 -16.78 3.25 -18.15
CA LYS A 77 -17.20 4.44 -18.93
C LYS A 77 -18.30 4.12 -19.93
N ILE A 78 -18.18 3.01 -20.66
CA ILE A 78 -19.18 2.62 -21.66
C ILE A 78 -20.57 2.48 -21.02
N PRO A 79 -20.80 1.67 -19.96
CA PRO A 79 -22.13 1.57 -19.37
C PRO A 79 -22.60 2.89 -18.73
N ALA A 80 -21.71 3.69 -18.11
CA ALA A 80 -22.07 4.98 -17.53
C ALA A 80 -22.53 5.99 -18.62
N PHE A 81 -21.81 6.05 -19.74
CA PHE A 81 -22.17 6.98 -20.84
C PHE A 81 -23.42 6.50 -21.59
N GLN A 82 -23.55 5.18 -21.81
CA GLN A 82 -24.74 4.58 -22.38
C GLN A 82 -26.00 4.95 -21.59
N ASN A 83 -25.92 4.84 -20.26
CA ASN A 83 -27.01 5.20 -19.38
C ASN A 83 -27.31 6.71 -19.41
N ALA A 84 -26.27 7.56 -19.36
CA ALA A 84 -26.43 9.01 -19.35
C ALA A 84 -26.97 9.58 -20.67
N LEU A 85 -26.61 8.98 -21.80
CA LEU A 85 -27.14 9.37 -23.12
C LEU A 85 -28.57 8.86 -23.32
N GLY A 86 -28.89 7.67 -22.80
CA GLY A 86 -30.24 7.12 -22.87
C GLY A 86 -31.24 7.77 -21.87
N ARG A 87 -30.73 8.25 -20.72
CA ARG A 87 -31.52 8.86 -19.62
C ARG A 87 -30.80 10.07 -19.05
N THR A 88 -31.26 11.26 -19.35
CA THR A 88 -30.65 12.53 -18.92
C THR A 88 -30.49 12.69 -17.42
N LYS A 89 -31.29 11.96 -16.61
CA LYS A 89 -31.21 11.94 -15.16
C LYS A 89 -30.16 10.97 -14.60
N SER A 90 -29.68 10.00 -15.40
CA SER A 90 -28.68 9.03 -14.96
C SER A 90 -27.43 9.73 -14.40
N ARG A 91 -26.91 9.24 -13.29
CA ARG A 91 -25.75 9.78 -12.57
C ARG A 91 -24.74 8.69 -12.31
N SER A 92 -23.46 9.06 -12.34
CA SER A 92 -22.36 8.15 -12.04
C SER A 92 -21.30 8.84 -11.17
N ILE A 93 -20.72 8.08 -10.25
CA ILE A 93 -19.54 8.48 -9.45
C ILE A 93 -18.36 7.63 -9.87
N PHE A 94 -17.24 8.28 -10.20
CA PHE A 94 -15.97 7.61 -10.47
C PHE A 94 -14.98 7.96 -9.37
N LEU A 95 -14.57 6.96 -8.60
CA LEU A 95 -13.63 7.07 -7.49
C LEU A 95 -12.21 6.71 -7.93
N TYR A 96 -11.29 7.61 -7.65
CA TYR A 96 -9.88 7.45 -7.94
C TYR A 96 -9.05 7.59 -6.66
N PRO A 97 -7.96 6.82 -6.49
CA PRO A 97 -7.13 6.92 -5.30
C PRO A 97 -6.38 8.24 -5.16
N THR A 98 -6.20 8.98 -6.27
CA THR A 98 -5.49 10.26 -6.28
C THR A 98 -6.19 11.31 -7.12
N LYS A 99 -6.06 12.60 -6.72
CA LYS A 99 -6.58 13.75 -7.47
C LYS A 99 -5.97 13.83 -8.88
N ALA A 100 -4.67 13.52 -9.03
CA ALA A 100 -3.97 13.57 -10.30
C ALA A 100 -4.59 12.62 -11.32
N LEU A 101 -4.90 11.39 -10.90
CA LEU A 101 -5.58 10.41 -11.75
C LEU A 101 -6.98 10.87 -12.13
N ALA A 102 -7.75 11.44 -11.19
CA ALA A 102 -9.07 12.00 -11.48
C ALA A 102 -9.01 13.10 -12.54
N GLN A 103 -8.03 14.01 -12.48
CA GLN A 103 -7.83 15.08 -13.44
C GLN A 103 -7.43 14.55 -14.84
N ASP A 104 -6.52 13.57 -14.92
CA ASP A 104 -6.17 12.91 -16.18
C ASP A 104 -7.39 12.25 -16.82
N GLN A 105 -8.17 11.52 -16.02
CA GLN A 105 -9.38 10.86 -16.48
C GLN A 105 -10.48 11.85 -16.90
N LEU A 106 -10.60 13.01 -16.24
CA LEU A 106 -11.49 14.08 -16.67
C LEU A 106 -11.14 14.57 -18.09
N GLY A 107 -9.84 14.79 -18.37
CA GLY A 107 -9.35 15.15 -19.70
C GLY A 107 -9.73 14.10 -20.75
N LYS A 108 -9.52 12.83 -20.44
CA LYS A 108 -9.88 11.70 -21.30
C LYS A 108 -11.39 11.60 -21.56
N ILE A 109 -12.23 11.84 -20.54
CA ILE A 109 -13.70 11.84 -20.70
C ILE A 109 -14.15 12.99 -21.59
N LYS A 110 -13.62 14.18 -21.38
CA LYS A 110 -13.90 15.33 -22.27
C LYS A 110 -13.49 15.07 -23.71
N GLY A 111 -12.42 14.30 -23.93
CA GLY A 111 -11.93 13.90 -25.25
C GLY A 111 -12.91 13.04 -26.06
N PHE A 112 -13.92 12.39 -25.43
CA PHE A 112 -15.00 11.71 -26.17
C PHE A 112 -15.87 12.68 -26.97
N GLY A 113 -15.93 13.96 -26.58
CA GLY A 113 -16.72 14.96 -27.27
C GLY A 113 -18.24 14.72 -27.28
N LEU A 114 -18.76 14.03 -26.24
CA LEU A 114 -20.19 13.70 -26.12
C LEU A 114 -20.94 14.85 -25.43
N PRO A 115 -21.85 15.56 -26.16
CA PRO A 115 -22.56 16.71 -25.59
C PRO A 115 -23.45 16.39 -24.39
N GLY A 116 -24.00 15.15 -24.33
CA GLY A 116 -24.84 14.67 -23.24
C GLY A 116 -24.05 14.26 -21.97
N ILE A 117 -22.70 14.25 -21.99
CA ILE A 117 -21.87 13.88 -20.87
C ILE A 117 -21.25 15.14 -20.24
N HIS A 118 -21.61 15.42 -19.00
CA HIS A 118 -21.18 16.59 -18.22
C HIS A 118 -20.26 16.17 -17.06
N PRO A 119 -18.98 15.84 -17.33
CA PRO A 119 -18.06 15.37 -16.31
C PRO A 119 -17.47 16.53 -15.50
N ALA A 120 -17.34 16.37 -14.20
CA ALA A 120 -16.63 17.31 -13.33
C ALA A 120 -15.86 16.58 -12.24
N THR A 121 -14.70 17.13 -11.85
CA THR A 121 -14.02 16.71 -10.62
C THR A 121 -14.65 17.40 -9.41
N TYR A 122 -14.84 16.63 -8.34
CA TYR A 122 -15.30 17.12 -7.06
C TYR A 122 -14.34 16.64 -5.96
N ASP A 123 -13.42 17.51 -5.59
CA ASP A 123 -12.34 17.23 -4.63
C ASP A 123 -12.01 18.45 -3.78
N GLY A 124 -10.95 18.35 -2.93
CA GLY A 124 -10.54 19.46 -2.07
C GLY A 124 -10.07 20.71 -2.81
N ASP A 125 -9.70 20.62 -4.08
CA ASP A 125 -9.24 21.73 -4.91
C ASP A 125 -10.39 22.37 -5.70
N THR A 126 -11.59 21.76 -5.65
CA THR A 126 -12.79 22.29 -6.32
C THR A 126 -13.25 23.60 -5.66
N PRO A 127 -13.28 24.73 -6.39
CA PRO A 127 -13.70 26.02 -5.85
C PRO A 127 -15.12 25.94 -5.27
N GLN A 128 -15.33 26.62 -4.14
CA GLN A 128 -16.61 26.61 -3.43
C GLN A 128 -17.77 27.08 -4.30
N ALA A 129 -17.54 28.11 -5.14
CA ALA A 129 -18.54 28.66 -6.06
C ALA A 129 -19.06 27.67 -7.10
N LEU A 130 -18.23 26.68 -7.50
CA LEU A 130 -18.60 25.69 -8.52
C LEU A 130 -19.31 24.47 -7.95
N ARG A 131 -19.25 24.25 -6.63
CA ARG A 131 -19.75 23.02 -6.00
C ARG A 131 -21.24 22.82 -6.19
N ALA A 132 -22.04 23.89 -6.09
CA ALA A 132 -23.49 23.82 -6.29
C ALA A 132 -23.85 23.50 -7.75
N ASP A 133 -23.13 24.06 -8.70
CA ASP A 133 -23.36 23.83 -10.13
C ASP A 133 -22.98 22.40 -10.53
N ILE A 134 -21.87 21.86 -10.01
CA ILE A 134 -21.46 20.47 -10.21
C ILE A 134 -22.57 19.51 -9.73
N ARG A 135 -23.07 19.69 -8.50
CA ARG A 135 -24.16 18.85 -7.96
C ARG A 135 -25.38 18.82 -8.86
N ARG A 136 -25.74 19.95 -9.45
CA ARG A 136 -26.98 20.09 -10.22
C ARG A 136 -26.81 19.61 -11.65
N ARG A 137 -25.67 19.91 -12.32
CA ARG A 137 -25.50 19.74 -13.77
C ARG A 137 -24.68 18.52 -14.16
N SER A 138 -23.71 18.10 -13.33
CA SER A 138 -22.85 16.98 -13.70
C SER A 138 -23.57 15.66 -13.63
N ASN A 139 -23.45 14.85 -14.67
CA ASN A 139 -23.95 13.47 -14.66
C ASN A 139 -22.83 12.44 -14.43
N VAL A 140 -21.57 12.86 -14.52
CA VAL A 140 -20.40 12.05 -14.15
C VAL A 140 -19.52 12.86 -13.19
N VAL A 141 -19.46 12.44 -11.94
CA VAL A 141 -18.64 13.09 -10.90
C VAL A 141 -17.40 12.24 -10.62
N LEU A 142 -16.22 12.82 -10.84
CA LEU A 142 -14.93 12.22 -10.51
C LEU A 142 -14.46 12.73 -9.16
N THR A 143 -14.18 11.83 -8.24
CA THR A 143 -13.83 12.19 -6.86
C THR A 143 -12.82 11.19 -6.26
N ASN A 144 -12.51 11.35 -4.98
CA ASN A 144 -11.67 10.45 -4.21
C ASN A 144 -12.35 10.06 -2.88
N PRO A 145 -11.90 8.99 -2.21
CA PRO A 145 -12.51 8.53 -0.97
C PRO A 145 -12.56 9.59 0.14
N ASP A 146 -11.52 10.43 0.27
CA ASP A 146 -11.48 11.49 1.27
C ASP A 146 -12.63 12.50 1.07
N MET A 147 -12.83 12.94 -0.18
CA MET A 147 -13.90 13.89 -0.49
C MET A 147 -15.29 13.27 -0.40
N LEU A 148 -15.42 12.00 -0.72
CA LEU A 148 -16.66 11.26 -0.51
C LEU A 148 -17.01 11.23 0.98
N ASN A 149 -16.03 10.91 1.86
CA ASN A 149 -16.20 10.86 3.31
C ASN A 149 -16.60 12.20 3.93
N ILE A 150 -15.86 13.28 3.63
CA ILE A 150 -16.03 14.57 4.33
C ILE A 150 -16.87 15.59 3.57
N GLY A 151 -17.04 15.43 2.27
CA GLY A 151 -17.68 16.44 1.41
C GLY A 151 -19.05 16.02 0.89
N LEU A 152 -19.23 14.78 0.47
CA LEU A 152 -20.51 14.31 -0.11
C LEU A 152 -21.42 13.72 0.97
N LEU A 153 -20.99 12.68 1.67
CA LEU A 153 -21.83 11.91 2.58
C LEU A 153 -22.44 12.76 3.72
N PRO A 154 -21.67 13.59 4.45
CA PRO A 154 -22.27 14.44 5.49
C PRO A 154 -23.22 15.52 4.95
N ASN A 155 -23.20 15.77 3.64
CA ASN A 155 -24.05 16.76 2.98
C ASN A 155 -25.00 16.12 1.96
N HIS A 156 -25.35 14.85 2.16
CA HIS A 156 -26.11 14.04 1.20
C HIS A 156 -27.49 14.62 0.83
N GLU A 157 -28.12 15.39 1.69
CA GLU A 157 -29.37 16.08 1.37
C GLU A 157 -29.22 17.00 0.16
N ALA A 158 -28.10 17.77 0.10
CA ALA A 158 -27.80 18.62 -1.04
C ALA A 158 -27.46 17.83 -2.32
N TRP A 159 -27.22 16.54 -2.21
CA TRP A 159 -26.97 15.59 -3.29
C TRP A 159 -28.16 14.67 -3.58
N GLY A 160 -29.32 14.86 -2.92
CA GLY A 160 -30.45 13.94 -2.94
C GLY A 160 -30.94 13.60 -4.35
N ASP A 161 -31.06 14.59 -5.26
CA ASP A 161 -31.45 14.32 -6.65
C ASP A 161 -30.36 13.52 -7.42
N PHE A 162 -29.09 13.80 -7.17
CA PHE A 162 -27.98 13.06 -7.74
C PHE A 162 -27.97 11.61 -7.24
N LEU A 163 -28.10 11.41 -5.94
CA LEU A 163 -28.07 10.08 -5.29
C LEU A 163 -29.27 9.22 -5.69
N ARG A 164 -30.45 9.83 -5.85
CA ARG A 164 -31.66 9.14 -6.34
C ARG A 164 -31.47 8.54 -7.72
N ASN A 165 -30.70 9.21 -8.57
CA ASN A 165 -30.46 8.81 -9.95
C ASN A 165 -29.07 8.17 -10.13
N LEU A 166 -28.36 7.85 -9.04
CA LEU A 166 -27.05 7.21 -9.08
C LEU A 166 -27.19 5.76 -9.53
N GLU A 167 -26.61 5.44 -10.70
CA GLU A 167 -26.70 4.12 -11.32
C GLU A 167 -25.38 3.37 -11.34
N ILE A 168 -24.25 4.08 -11.45
CA ILE A 168 -22.94 3.46 -11.50
C ILE A 168 -21.99 4.15 -10.52
N VAL A 169 -21.34 3.33 -9.70
CA VAL A 169 -20.18 3.72 -8.89
C VAL A 169 -18.98 2.93 -9.40
N ALA A 170 -18.06 3.62 -10.09
CA ALA A 170 -16.81 3.02 -10.51
C ALA A 170 -15.71 3.28 -9.47
N VAL A 171 -14.93 2.26 -9.13
CA VAL A 171 -13.75 2.37 -8.26
C VAL A 171 -12.54 1.90 -9.04
N ASP A 172 -11.71 2.86 -9.46
CA ASP A 172 -10.52 2.57 -10.26
C ASP A 172 -9.32 2.25 -9.36
N GLU A 173 -8.46 1.33 -9.81
CA GLU A 173 -7.26 0.87 -9.09
C GLU A 173 -7.57 0.31 -7.68
N ALA A 174 -8.64 -0.50 -7.57
CA ALA A 174 -9.15 -1.02 -6.29
C ALA A 174 -8.10 -1.79 -5.45
N HIS A 175 -7.06 -2.36 -6.06
CA HIS A 175 -5.97 -3.07 -5.37
C HIS A 175 -5.13 -2.18 -4.44
N VAL A 176 -5.19 -0.84 -4.59
CA VAL A 176 -4.55 0.08 -3.65
C VAL A 176 -5.36 0.28 -2.37
N LEU A 177 -6.65 -0.14 -2.37
CA LEU A 177 -7.57 -0.08 -1.26
C LEU A 177 -7.39 -1.32 -0.36
N ARG A 178 -6.37 -1.30 0.47
CA ARG A 178 -5.96 -2.41 1.34
C ARG A 178 -5.52 -1.91 2.71
N GLY A 179 -5.40 -2.82 3.68
CA GLY A 179 -5.01 -2.49 5.05
C GLY A 179 -5.93 -1.43 5.66
N VAL A 180 -5.38 -0.51 6.45
CA VAL A 180 -6.13 0.57 7.11
C VAL A 180 -6.90 1.41 6.09
N PHE A 181 -6.22 1.88 5.04
CA PHE A 181 -6.84 2.74 4.03
C PHE A 181 -8.02 2.03 3.34
N GLY A 182 -7.83 0.77 2.93
CA GLY A 182 -8.89 -0.02 2.31
C GLY A 182 -10.07 -0.27 3.24
N SER A 183 -9.82 -0.53 4.53
CA SER A 183 -10.86 -0.76 5.53
C SER A 183 -11.70 0.49 5.78
N HIS A 184 -11.08 1.67 5.85
CA HIS A 184 -11.83 2.93 5.92
C HIS A 184 -12.63 3.19 4.63
N VAL A 185 -12.05 2.94 3.45
CA VAL A 185 -12.77 3.12 2.18
C VAL A 185 -13.94 2.14 2.05
N ALA A 186 -13.79 0.91 2.55
CA ALA A 186 -14.93 -0.03 2.62
C ALA A 186 -16.10 0.56 3.42
N ALA A 187 -15.83 1.12 4.59
CA ALA A 187 -16.86 1.78 5.39
C ALA A 187 -17.46 2.98 4.66
N VAL A 188 -16.66 3.79 3.95
CA VAL A 188 -17.15 4.91 3.13
C VAL A 188 -18.06 4.44 2.00
N LEU A 189 -17.70 3.36 1.29
CA LEU A 189 -18.52 2.80 0.21
C LEU A 189 -19.83 2.21 0.72
N ARG A 190 -19.81 1.59 1.89
CA ARG A 190 -21.03 1.06 2.53
C ARG A 190 -21.94 2.17 3.02
N ARG A 191 -21.38 3.27 3.56
CA ARG A 191 -22.16 4.49 3.86
C ARG A 191 -22.73 5.11 2.58
N LEU A 192 -21.99 5.14 1.46
CA LEU A 192 -22.50 5.61 0.18
C LEU A 192 -23.71 4.78 -0.29
N ARG A 193 -23.63 3.44 -0.18
CA ARG A 193 -24.76 2.56 -0.49
C ARG A 193 -25.98 2.90 0.36
N ARG A 194 -25.79 2.98 1.68
CA ARG A 194 -26.84 3.31 2.63
C ARG A 194 -27.52 4.65 2.30
N VAL A 195 -26.72 5.68 2.05
CA VAL A 195 -27.23 7.02 1.73
C VAL A 195 -27.87 7.06 0.34
N ALA A 196 -27.36 6.36 -0.65
CA ALA A 196 -27.99 6.25 -1.97
C ALA A 196 -29.36 5.61 -1.87
N GLU A 197 -29.48 4.50 -1.13
CA GLU A 197 -30.75 3.78 -0.91
C GLU A 197 -31.75 4.63 -0.13
N LEU A 198 -31.30 5.41 0.86
CA LEU A 198 -32.13 6.38 1.58
C LEU A 198 -32.81 7.39 0.64
N HIS A 199 -32.13 7.78 -0.44
CA HIS A 199 -32.67 8.66 -1.49
C HIS A 199 -33.40 7.91 -2.60
N GLY A 200 -33.44 6.57 -2.60
CA GLY A 200 -34.10 5.72 -3.61
C GLY A 200 -33.20 5.33 -4.78
N GLY A 201 -31.88 5.48 -4.65
CA GLY A 201 -30.89 5.01 -5.64
C GLY A 201 -30.43 3.56 -5.36
N ASP A 202 -30.10 2.81 -6.41
CA ASP A 202 -29.55 1.44 -6.31
C ASP A 202 -28.40 1.28 -7.32
N PRO A 203 -27.22 1.85 -7.04
CA PRO A 203 -26.12 1.84 -7.98
C PRO A 203 -25.47 0.46 -8.12
N ARG A 204 -25.03 0.14 -9.34
CA ARG A 204 -24.12 -0.97 -9.62
C ARG A 204 -22.68 -0.52 -9.44
N PHE A 205 -21.86 -1.39 -8.85
CA PHE A 205 -20.45 -1.13 -8.63
C PHE A 205 -19.61 -1.79 -9.74
N VAL A 206 -18.69 -1.02 -10.31
CA VAL A 206 -17.72 -1.51 -11.28
C VAL A 206 -16.32 -1.21 -10.75
N LEU A 207 -15.63 -2.23 -10.28
CA LEU A 207 -14.28 -2.10 -9.76
C LEU A 207 -13.26 -2.48 -10.82
N THR A 208 -12.18 -1.72 -10.94
CA THR A 208 -11.03 -2.12 -11.75
C THR A 208 -9.80 -2.31 -10.86
N SER A 209 -9.03 -3.33 -11.15
CA SER A 209 -7.86 -3.72 -10.35
C SER A 209 -6.70 -4.13 -11.25
N ALA A 210 -5.47 -3.99 -10.76
CA ALA A 210 -4.36 -4.78 -11.26
C ALA A 210 -4.58 -6.27 -10.94
N THR A 211 -3.77 -7.14 -11.54
CA THR A 211 -3.82 -8.57 -11.26
C THR A 211 -3.30 -8.85 -9.84
N ILE A 212 -4.19 -9.25 -8.95
CA ILE A 212 -3.93 -9.69 -7.57
C ILE A 212 -4.51 -11.09 -7.37
N ALA A 213 -4.21 -11.73 -6.22
CA ALA A 213 -4.66 -13.10 -5.96
C ALA A 213 -6.19 -13.20 -5.71
N ASN A 214 -6.79 -12.17 -5.12
CA ASN A 214 -8.17 -12.20 -4.63
C ASN A 214 -9.02 -10.98 -5.05
N PRO A 215 -9.14 -10.64 -6.35
CA PRO A 215 -9.84 -9.42 -6.78
C PRO A 215 -11.34 -9.43 -6.43
N GLN A 216 -12.00 -10.58 -6.53
CA GLN A 216 -13.42 -10.73 -6.20
C GLN A 216 -13.67 -10.59 -4.70
N GLU A 217 -12.92 -11.30 -3.86
CA GLU A 217 -13.00 -11.19 -2.39
C GLU A 217 -12.77 -9.75 -1.92
N LEU A 218 -11.79 -9.06 -2.53
CA LEU A 218 -11.53 -7.66 -2.23
C LEU A 218 -12.73 -6.77 -2.57
N ALA A 219 -13.33 -6.93 -3.75
CA ALA A 219 -14.48 -6.15 -4.18
C ALA A 219 -15.69 -6.37 -3.26
N GLU A 220 -15.95 -7.61 -2.87
CA GLU A 220 -17.00 -8.00 -1.93
C GLU A 220 -16.73 -7.43 -0.53
N SER A 221 -15.49 -7.48 -0.05
CA SER A 221 -15.09 -6.90 1.23
C SER A 221 -15.24 -5.37 1.25
N LEU A 222 -14.91 -4.69 0.16
CA LEU A 222 -15.03 -3.23 0.05
C LEU A 222 -16.50 -2.76 0.07
N THR A 223 -17.39 -3.49 -0.58
CA THR A 223 -18.75 -3.01 -0.81
C THR A 223 -19.84 -3.73 0.00
N GLY A 224 -19.56 -4.96 0.45
CA GLY A 224 -20.55 -5.86 1.05
C GLY A 224 -21.60 -6.36 0.06
N LEU A 225 -21.25 -6.46 -1.22
CA LEU A 225 -22.10 -6.96 -2.31
C LEU A 225 -21.42 -8.11 -3.03
N PRO A 226 -22.17 -9.03 -3.65
CA PRO A 226 -21.59 -10.04 -4.53
C PRO A 226 -21.06 -9.42 -5.83
N PHE A 227 -19.97 -9.99 -6.36
CA PHE A 227 -19.34 -9.52 -7.60
C PHE A 227 -19.08 -10.65 -8.58
N SER A 228 -19.20 -10.33 -9.87
CA SER A 228 -18.72 -11.15 -10.97
C SER A 228 -17.30 -10.73 -11.35
N LEU A 229 -16.40 -11.70 -11.48
CA LEU A 229 -15.00 -11.48 -11.88
C LEU A 229 -14.85 -11.53 -13.40
N VAL A 230 -14.14 -10.53 -13.96
CA VAL A 230 -13.68 -10.48 -15.35
C VAL A 230 -12.15 -10.40 -15.31
N ASP A 231 -11.44 -11.50 -15.60
CA ASP A 231 -9.98 -11.58 -15.51
C ASP A 231 -9.29 -12.14 -16.77
N ASP A 232 -10.07 -12.47 -17.80
CA ASP A 232 -9.54 -12.84 -19.12
C ASP A 232 -9.16 -11.59 -19.92
N ASP A 233 -7.85 -11.25 -19.88
CA ASP A 233 -7.32 -10.03 -20.46
C ASP A 233 -7.18 -10.14 -22.00
N GLY A 234 -8.15 -9.63 -22.72
CA GLY A 234 -8.14 -9.58 -24.20
C GLY A 234 -7.25 -8.49 -24.83
N ALA A 235 -6.50 -7.69 -24.04
CA ALA A 235 -5.65 -6.64 -24.62
C ALA A 235 -4.34 -7.20 -25.21
N SER A 236 -3.85 -6.57 -26.28
CA SER A 236 -2.54 -6.89 -26.84
C SER A 236 -1.41 -6.43 -25.94
N SER A 237 -0.27 -7.09 -26.03
CA SER A 237 0.98 -6.63 -25.42
C SER A 237 2.17 -6.91 -26.33
N GLY A 238 3.09 -5.95 -26.42
CA GLY A 238 4.37 -6.14 -27.11
C GLY A 238 5.30 -7.12 -26.39
N PRO A 239 6.36 -7.60 -27.06
CA PRO A 239 7.36 -8.44 -26.44
C PRO A 239 8.10 -7.66 -25.37
N ARG A 240 8.35 -8.28 -24.21
CA ARG A 240 9.05 -7.65 -23.09
C ARG A 240 10.23 -8.50 -22.65
N ARG A 241 11.38 -7.87 -22.54
CA ARG A 241 12.54 -8.46 -21.87
C ARG A 241 12.56 -8.02 -20.42
N VAL A 242 12.73 -8.97 -19.51
CA VAL A 242 12.82 -8.73 -18.06
C VAL A 242 14.23 -9.11 -17.60
N VAL A 243 14.89 -8.18 -16.91
CA VAL A 243 16.22 -8.36 -16.34
C VAL A 243 16.15 -8.16 -14.84
N PHE A 244 16.56 -9.17 -14.08
CA PHE A 244 16.80 -9.05 -12.65
C PHE A 244 18.29 -8.80 -12.44
N ARG A 245 18.62 -7.75 -11.69
CA ARG A 245 19.98 -7.33 -11.41
C ARG A 245 20.22 -7.23 -9.91
N ASN A 246 21.26 -7.92 -9.43
CA ASN A 246 21.74 -7.76 -8.06
C ASN A 246 22.98 -6.89 -8.06
N PRO A 247 23.03 -5.80 -7.28
CA PRO A 247 24.24 -4.99 -7.15
C PRO A 247 25.45 -5.84 -6.75
N PRO A 248 26.65 -5.58 -7.31
CA PRO A 248 27.86 -6.35 -7.01
C PRO A 248 28.14 -6.42 -5.52
N LEU A 249 28.57 -7.59 -5.05
CA LEU A 249 29.02 -7.83 -3.68
C LEU A 249 30.41 -7.19 -3.50
N LEU A 250 30.54 -6.30 -2.53
CA LEU A 250 31.78 -5.59 -2.21
C LEU A 250 32.53 -6.28 -1.06
N ASP A 251 31.81 -6.77 -0.07
CA ASP A 251 32.33 -7.52 1.07
C ASP A 251 31.46 -8.76 1.29
N LYS A 252 32.06 -9.95 1.13
CA LYS A 252 31.35 -11.23 1.24
C LYS A 252 31.04 -11.58 2.71
N GLU A 253 31.93 -11.29 3.63
CA GLU A 253 31.76 -11.65 5.05
C GLU A 253 30.60 -10.84 5.69
N LYS A 254 30.54 -9.55 5.35
CA LYS A 254 29.48 -8.64 5.80
C LYS A 254 28.21 -8.69 4.95
N GLY A 255 28.27 -9.35 3.78
CA GLY A 255 27.18 -9.32 2.80
C GLY A 255 26.96 -7.93 2.20
N GLU A 256 28.00 -7.08 2.15
CA GLU A 256 27.89 -5.72 1.70
C GLU A 256 27.90 -5.65 0.17
N ARG A 257 26.90 -4.96 -0.40
CA ARG A 257 26.75 -4.75 -1.84
C ARG A 257 26.85 -3.27 -2.20
N ARG A 258 27.15 -2.99 -3.48
CA ARG A 258 27.02 -1.63 -4.02
C ARG A 258 25.64 -1.07 -3.70
N SER A 259 25.58 0.23 -3.41
CA SER A 259 24.33 0.92 -3.12
C SER A 259 23.30 0.76 -4.25
N LEU A 260 22.06 0.42 -3.92
CA LEU A 260 20.93 0.38 -4.84
C LEU A 260 20.78 1.69 -5.64
N LEU A 261 21.00 2.84 -4.98
CA LEU A 261 20.86 4.16 -5.62
C LEU A 261 21.95 4.38 -6.67
N THR A 262 23.17 3.98 -6.37
CA THR A 262 24.30 4.05 -7.31
C THR A 262 24.07 3.11 -8.50
N GLU A 263 23.63 1.87 -8.24
CA GLU A 263 23.36 0.90 -9.28
C GLU A 263 22.20 1.33 -10.19
N GLY A 264 21.12 1.87 -9.59
CA GLY A 264 19.99 2.44 -10.31
C GLY A 264 20.40 3.60 -11.22
N ALA A 265 21.23 4.51 -10.70
CA ALA A 265 21.75 5.64 -11.48
C ALA A 265 22.65 5.18 -12.65
N LEU A 266 23.49 4.15 -12.44
CA LEU A 266 24.37 3.60 -13.48
C LEU A 266 23.54 2.98 -14.62
N VAL A 267 22.55 2.15 -14.30
CA VAL A 267 21.67 1.51 -15.29
C VAL A 267 20.83 2.55 -16.03
N PHE A 268 20.22 3.49 -15.31
CA PHE A 268 19.42 4.55 -15.90
C PHE A 268 20.24 5.45 -16.84
N ALA A 269 21.43 5.89 -16.41
CA ALA A 269 22.32 6.73 -17.22
C ALA A 269 22.82 5.98 -18.48
N ASP A 270 23.14 4.70 -18.38
CA ASP A 270 23.54 3.88 -19.54
C ASP A 270 22.44 3.77 -20.58
N LEU A 271 21.19 3.52 -20.16
CA LEU A 271 20.03 3.46 -21.07
C LEU A 271 19.78 4.82 -21.75
N VAL A 272 19.78 5.90 -20.98
CA VAL A 272 19.57 7.27 -21.50
C VAL A 272 20.70 7.67 -22.46
N SER A 273 21.96 7.34 -22.17
CA SER A 273 23.11 7.65 -23.05
C SER A 273 23.02 6.96 -24.42
N ARG A 274 22.30 5.83 -24.48
CA ARG A 274 21.99 5.10 -25.73
C ARG A 274 20.75 5.62 -26.45
N GLY A 275 20.14 6.71 -25.98
CA GLY A 275 18.93 7.29 -26.55
C GLY A 275 17.64 6.53 -26.21
N ILE A 276 17.66 5.62 -25.25
CA ILE A 276 16.50 4.81 -24.84
C ILE A 276 15.66 5.63 -23.86
N ARG A 277 14.37 5.83 -24.17
CA ARG A 277 13.44 6.57 -23.33
C ARG A 277 13.12 5.75 -22.09
N THR A 278 13.60 6.20 -20.94
CA THR A 278 13.65 5.40 -19.71
C THR A 278 12.98 6.10 -18.53
N ILE A 279 12.16 5.36 -17.78
CA ILE A 279 11.70 5.75 -16.44
C ILE A 279 12.42 4.89 -15.39
N ALA A 280 12.95 5.53 -14.34
CA ALA A 280 13.43 4.84 -13.15
C ALA A 280 12.51 5.13 -11.96
N PHE A 281 12.10 4.08 -11.25
CA PHE A 281 11.29 4.18 -10.04
C PHE A 281 12.14 4.00 -8.79
N ALA A 282 11.93 4.88 -7.81
CA ALA A 282 12.60 4.87 -6.52
C ALA A 282 11.59 4.87 -5.36
N ARG A 283 11.93 4.20 -4.26
CA ARG A 283 11.05 4.00 -3.10
C ARG A 283 10.73 5.29 -2.30
N SER A 284 11.54 6.33 -2.43
CA SER A 284 11.35 7.57 -1.68
C SER A 284 11.74 8.80 -2.51
N ARG A 285 11.23 9.98 -2.10
CA ARG A 285 11.57 11.26 -2.72
C ARG A 285 13.07 11.52 -2.69
N LYS A 286 13.73 11.25 -1.56
CA LYS A 286 15.19 11.38 -1.40
C LYS A 286 15.94 10.43 -2.35
N ALA A 287 15.49 9.18 -2.46
CA ALA A 287 16.11 8.22 -3.36
C ALA A 287 16.00 8.65 -4.83
N ALA A 288 14.84 9.17 -5.25
CA ALA A 288 14.66 9.67 -6.62
C ALA A 288 15.60 10.83 -6.95
N GLU A 289 15.74 11.80 -6.04
CA GLU A 289 16.67 12.92 -6.20
C GLU A 289 18.14 12.47 -6.24
N LEU A 290 18.53 11.49 -5.43
CA LEU A 290 19.90 10.96 -5.41
C LEU A 290 20.22 10.17 -6.69
N ILE A 291 19.30 9.31 -7.15
CA ILE A 291 19.47 8.59 -8.43
C ILE A 291 19.61 9.60 -9.57
N TYR A 292 18.74 10.62 -9.62
CA TYR A 292 18.83 11.69 -10.62
C TYR A 292 20.19 12.40 -10.57
N ARG A 293 20.64 12.81 -9.39
CA ARG A 293 21.93 13.52 -9.24
C ARG A 293 23.10 12.67 -9.71
N TYR A 294 23.19 11.41 -9.28
CA TYR A 294 24.28 10.50 -9.69
C TYR A 294 24.23 10.18 -11.19
N ALA A 295 23.03 10.07 -11.78
CA ALA A 295 22.87 9.89 -13.21
C ALA A 295 23.27 11.16 -13.99
N ALA A 296 22.90 12.34 -13.53
CA ALA A 296 23.28 13.63 -14.13
C ALA A 296 24.79 13.85 -14.14
N GLU A 297 25.47 13.56 -13.00
CA GLU A 297 26.93 13.62 -12.89
C GLU A 297 27.60 12.70 -13.93
N ARG A 298 27.06 11.50 -14.14
CA ARG A 298 27.60 10.52 -15.09
C ARG A 298 27.34 10.90 -16.54
N LEU A 299 26.18 11.48 -16.85
CA LEU A 299 25.79 11.88 -18.22
C LEU A 299 26.46 13.19 -18.67
N GLY A 300 27.02 13.97 -17.75
CA GLY A 300 27.58 15.29 -18.05
C GLY A 300 26.49 16.33 -18.36
N ILE A 301 26.91 17.56 -18.67
CA ILE A 301 26.02 18.72 -18.79
C ILE A 301 24.91 18.52 -19.84
N GLU A 302 25.25 18.05 -21.03
CA GLU A 302 24.28 17.87 -22.11
C GLU A 302 23.29 16.73 -21.82
N GLY A 303 23.76 15.60 -21.28
CA GLY A 303 22.89 14.49 -20.91
C GLY A 303 21.99 14.82 -19.74
N ALA A 304 22.47 15.60 -18.77
CA ALA A 304 21.68 16.03 -17.61
C ALA A 304 20.48 16.91 -18.00
N ARG A 305 20.55 17.68 -19.08
CA ARG A 305 19.40 18.47 -19.61
C ARG A 305 18.26 17.60 -20.16
N ARG A 306 18.56 16.34 -20.49
CA ARG A 306 17.61 15.38 -21.07
C ARG A 306 16.99 14.44 -20.03
N ILE A 307 17.24 14.66 -18.74
CA ILE A 307 16.63 13.90 -17.66
C ILE A 307 16.03 14.82 -16.62
N SER A 308 15.05 14.34 -15.85
CA SER A 308 14.41 15.10 -14.77
C SER A 308 14.01 14.18 -13.63
N PRO A 309 14.04 14.64 -12.37
CA PRO A 309 13.32 13.97 -11.29
C PRO A 309 11.82 14.31 -11.38
N TYR A 310 10.97 13.41 -10.87
CA TYR A 310 9.53 13.63 -10.77
C TYR A 310 9.01 13.04 -9.45
N ARG A 311 8.38 13.86 -8.61
CA ARG A 311 7.87 13.40 -7.31
C ARG A 311 6.67 14.20 -6.81
N ALA A 312 5.96 13.65 -5.86
CA ALA A 312 4.96 14.38 -5.10
C ALA A 312 5.63 15.56 -4.36
N GLY A 313 4.97 16.72 -4.39
CA GLY A 313 5.47 17.98 -3.80
C GLY A 313 5.93 19.00 -4.86
N TYR A 314 6.02 18.62 -6.13
CA TYR A 314 6.13 19.61 -7.21
C TYR A 314 4.78 20.30 -7.45
N THR A 315 4.82 21.57 -7.86
CA THR A 315 3.62 22.30 -8.23
C THR A 315 2.94 21.69 -9.45
N ALA A 316 1.67 21.96 -9.65
CA ALA A 316 0.94 21.47 -10.82
C ALA A 316 1.54 21.97 -12.14
N ARG A 317 2.20 23.14 -12.14
CA ARG A 317 2.89 23.72 -13.30
C ARG A 317 4.16 22.95 -13.62
N GLU A 318 5.02 22.70 -12.62
CA GLU A 318 6.25 21.93 -12.81
C GLU A 318 5.97 20.52 -13.28
N ARG A 319 4.96 19.85 -12.73
CA ARG A 319 4.58 18.49 -13.17
C ARG A 319 4.16 18.49 -14.64
N ARG A 320 3.29 19.40 -15.05
CA ARG A 320 2.85 19.52 -16.47
C ARG A 320 4.00 19.84 -17.42
N ASP A 321 4.97 20.64 -17.00
CA ASP A 321 6.15 20.93 -17.81
C ASP A 321 6.98 19.66 -18.03
N ILE A 322 7.29 18.89 -16.97
CA ILE A 322 8.03 17.64 -17.09
C ILE A 322 7.28 16.60 -17.92
N GLU A 323 5.98 16.45 -17.70
CA GLU A 323 5.11 15.55 -18.45
C GLU A 323 5.09 15.94 -19.96
N GLY A 324 4.94 17.22 -20.26
CA GLY A 324 4.97 17.74 -21.63
C GLY A 324 6.31 17.50 -22.33
N ARG A 325 7.43 17.77 -21.66
CA ARG A 325 8.78 17.53 -22.19
C ARG A 325 9.10 16.03 -22.36
N LEU A 326 8.55 15.19 -21.48
CA LEU A 326 8.67 13.73 -21.62
C LEU A 326 7.83 13.23 -22.81
N PHE A 327 6.63 13.78 -22.97
CA PHE A 327 5.74 13.43 -24.08
C PHE A 327 6.30 13.88 -25.44
N SER A 328 6.87 15.10 -25.54
CA SER A 328 7.51 15.60 -26.78
C SER A 328 8.81 14.87 -27.13
N GLY A 329 9.46 14.17 -26.18
CA GLY A 329 10.75 13.53 -26.36
C GLY A 329 11.94 14.45 -26.07
N ASP A 330 11.72 15.67 -25.56
CA ASP A 330 12.79 16.56 -25.10
C ASP A 330 13.53 15.95 -23.89
N LEU A 331 12.78 15.26 -23.02
CA LEU A 331 13.35 14.40 -22.00
C LEU A 331 13.46 12.95 -22.51
N LEU A 332 14.62 12.35 -22.33
CA LEU A 332 14.86 10.92 -22.57
C LEU A 332 14.66 10.10 -21.31
N GLY A 333 14.74 10.73 -20.14
CA GLY A 333 14.64 9.97 -18.91
C GLY A 333 13.98 10.75 -17.78
N VAL A 334 13.25 10.00 -16.93
CA VAL A 334 12.68 10.54 -15.70
C VAL A 334 12.96 9.59 -14.54
N VAL A 335 13.33 10.13 -13.38
CA VAL A 335 13.46 9.37 -12.13
C VAL A 335 12.28 9.74 -11.24
N SER A 336 11.41 8.79 -10.97
CA SER A 336 10.16 9.02 -10.25
C SER A 336 10.04 8.20 -8.98
N THR A 337 9.19 8.65 -8.07
CA THR A 337 8.58 7.81 -7.05
C THR A 337 7.34 7.10 -7.67
N ASN A 338 6.51 6.44 -6.86
CA ASN A 338 5.22 5.91 -7.30
C ASN A 338 4.26 6.96 -7.91
N ALA A 339 4.63 8.24 -7.94
CA ALA A 339 3.81 9.32 -8.51
C ALA A 339 3.50 9.13 -10.00
N LEU A 340 4.37 8.46 -10.77
CA LEU A 340 4.14 8.08 -12.17
C LEU A 340 3.77 6.59 -12.34
N GLU A 341 3.50 5.87 -11.26
CA GLU A 341 3.08 4.46 -11.30
C GLU A 341 1.63 4.32 -11.78
N LEU A 342 0.75 5.24 -11.36
CA LEU A 342 -0.68 5.19 -11.65
C LEU A 342 -1.09 6.21 -12.72
N GLY A 343 -1.80 5.75 -13.74
CA GLY A 343 -2.76 6.46 -14.58
C GLY A 343 -2.31 7.67 -15.42
N VAL A 344 -1.18 8.33 -15.12
CA VAL A 344 -0.73 9.50 -15.89
C VAL A 344 -0.12 9.06 -17.21
N ASP A 345 -0.54 9.69 -18.32
CA ASP A 345 0.05 9.44 -19.63
C ASP A 345 1.39 10.19 -19.78
N VAL A 346 2.48 9.45 -19.84
CA VAL A 346 3.84 9.99 -19.95
C VAL A 346 4.47 9.76 -21.33
N GLY A 347 3.67 9.40 -22.34
CA GLY A 347 4.17 9.09 -23.68
C GLY A 347 4.73 7.66 -23.80
N ALA A 348 5.31 7.34 -24.95
CA ALA A 348 5.92 6.03 -25.19
C ALA A 348 7.29 5.98 -24.53
N LEU A 349 7.49 5.05 -23.60
CA LEU A 349 8.76 4.73 -22.98
C LEU A 349 9.24 3.35 -23.45
N ASP A 350 10.55 3.19 -23.63
CA ASP A 350 11.16 1.94 -24.13
C ASP A 350 11.63 1.05 -22.98
N ALA A 351 12.05 1.68 -21.86
CA ALA A 351 12.59 0.96 -20.72
C ALA A 351 12.07 1.49 -19.39
N VAL A 352 11.98 0.58 -18.42
CA VAL A 352 11.68 0.88 -17.02
C VAL A 352 12.71 0.22 -16.10
N VAL A 353 13.18 0.97 -15.09
CA VAL A 353 14.10 0.51 -14.06
C VAL A 353 13.41 0.63 -12.70
N CYS A 354 13.15 -0.51 -12.06
CA CYS A 354 12.61 -0.55 -10.70
C CYS A 354 13.76 -0.70 -9.70
N CYS A 355 13.97 0.32 -8.86
CA CYS A 355 15.04 0.31 -7.85
C CYS A 355 14.47 -0.17 -6.50
N GLY A 356 14.56 -1.48 -6.27
CA GLY A 356 14.01 -2.18 -5.11
C GLY A 356 12.52 -2.48 -5.22
N TYR A 357 12.03 -3.31 -4.29
CA TYR A 357 10.62 -3.70 -4.20
C TYR A 357 9.70 -2.53 -3.89
N PRO A 358 8.70 -2.21 -4.72
CA PRO A 358 7.86 -1.00 -4.55
C PRO A 358 6.73 -1.15 -3.54
N GLY A 359 6.63 -2.28 -2.82
CA GLY A 359 5.58 -2.56 -1.84
C GLY A 359 4.55 -3.59 -2.29
N SER A 360 4.54 -3.98 -3.57
CA SER A 360 3.77 -5.12 -4.09
C SER A 360 4.30 -5.61 -5.44
N VAL A 361 4.05 -6.88 -5.76
CA VAL A 361 4.31 -7.44 -7.10
C VAL A 361 3.40 -6.75 -8.13
N ALA A 362 2.17 -6.42 -7.74
CA ALA A 362 1.27 -5.64 -8.57
C ALA A 362 1.88 -4.28 -8.97
N SER A 363 2.52 -3.56 -8.04
CA SER A 363 3.25 -2.33 -8.32
C SER A 363 4.44 -2.55 -9.27
N ILE A 364 5.20 -3.64 -9.14
CA ILE A 364 6.26 -3.98 -10.12
C ILE A 364 5.68 -4.06 -11.53
N TRP A 365 4.56 -4.79 -11.70
CA TRP A 365 3.92 -4.92 -13.00
C TRP A 365 3.32 -3.61 -13.51
N GLN A 366 2.81 -2.74 -12.63
CA GLN A 366 2.34 -1.40 -13.00
C GLN A 366 3.48 -0.50 -13.47
N GLN A 367 4.61 -0.53 -12.76
CA GLN A 367 5.82 0.18 -13.16
C GLN A 367 6.34 -0.36 -14.51
N TRP A 368 6.44 -1.68 -14.68
CA TRP A 368 6.82 -2.29 -15.96
C TRP A 368 5.85 -1.96 -17.10
N GLY A 369 4.57 -1.77 -16.79
CA GLY A 369 3.55 -1.37 -17.75
C GLY A 369 3.71 0.06 -18.27
N ARG A 370 4.63 0.86 -17.69
CA ARG A 370 4.96 2.20 -18.21
C ARG A 370 5.83 2.15 -19.46
N ALA A 371 6.53 1.06 -19.72
CA ALA A 371 7.29 0.84 -20.95
C ALA A 371 6.57 -0.12 -21.89
N GLY A 372 6.66 0.16 -23.21
CA GLY A 372 6.04 -0.63 -24.27
C GLY A 372 4.54 -0.37 -24.38
N ARG A 373 4.14 0.48 -25.32
CA ARG A 373 2.73 0.71 -25.64
C ARG A 373 2.30 -0.17 -26.79
N GLY A 374 1.10 -0.75 -26.68
CA GLY A 374 0.54 -1.60 -27.71
C GLY A 374 1.45 -2.79 -28.03
N LYS A 375 2.00 -2.84 -29.25
CA LYS A 375 2.86 -3.94 -29.74
C LYS A 375 4.37 -3.63 -29.67
N ASP A 376 4.79 -2.48 -29.14
CA ASP A 376 6.19 -2.08 -29.11
C ASP A 376 7.01 -2.92 -28.12
N PRO A 377 8.26 -3.32 -28.51
CA PRO A 377 9.16 -4.02 -27.61
C PRO A 377 9.54 -3.16 -26.41
N SER A 378 9.65 -3.76 -25.23
CA SER A 378 10.05 -3.05 -24.02
C SER A 378 11.08 -3.79 -23.18
N LEU A 379 11.79 -3.02 -22.35
CA LEU A 379 12.73 -3.53 -21.36
C LEU A 379 12.25 -3.19 -19.96
N ALA A 380 12.19 -4.19 -19.10
CA ALA A 380 11.97 -4.03 -17.67
C ALA A 380 13.21 -4.48 -16.89
N VAL A 381 13.75 -3.63 -16.04
CA VAL A 381 14.89 -3.95 -15.17
C VAL A 381 14.43 -3.84 -13.71
N TYR A 382 14.63 -4.90 -12.95
CA TYR A 382 14.46 -4.91 -11.51
C TYR A 382 15.83 -4.97 -10.84
N ILE A 383 16.17 -3.98 -10.04
CA ILE A 383 17.42 -3.93 -9.29
C ILE A 383 17.11 -4.23 -7.83
N ALA A 384 17.67 -5.33 -7.32
CA ALA A 384 17.43 -5.78 -5.96
C ALA A 384 18.09 -4.85 -4.93
N GLY A 385 17.36 -4.52 -3.87
CA GLY A 385 17.87 -3.87 -2.68
C GLY A 385 18.65 -4.83 -1.77
N ARG A 386 19.16 -4.29 -0.66
CA ARG A 386 19.96 -5.06 0.34
C ARG A 386 19.08 -5.77 1.36
N ASP A 387 17.78 -5.71 1.25
CA ASP A 387 16.85 -6.35 2.20
C ASP A 387 16.47 -7.78 1.79
N SER A 388 15.99 -8.58 2.74
CA SER A 388 15.65 -9.99 2.55
C SER A 388 14.60 -10.22 1.47
N LEU A 389 13.62 -9.32 1.34
CA LEU A 389 12.56 -9.42 0.35
C LEU A 389 13.08 -9.20 -1.08
N ASP A 390 13.88 -8.15 -1.27
CA ASP A 390 14.51 -7.87 -2.56
C ASP A 390 15.43 -9.03 -3.01
N GLN A 391 16.21 -9.58 -2.08
CA GLN A 391 17.11 -10.71 -2.38
C GLN A 391 16.31 -11.99 -2.68
N PHE A 392 15.21 -12.24 -1.96
CA PHE A 392 14.29 -13.34 -2.27
C PHE A 392 13.71 -13.23 -3.68
N LEU A 393 13.23 -12.05 -4.08
CA LEU A 393 12.65 -11.85 -5.41
C LEU A 393 13.69 -11.98 -6.53
N PHE A 394 14.91 -11.52 -6.28
CA PHE A 394 16.02 -11.70 -7.21
C PHE A 394 16.36 -13.18 -7.44
N GLU A 395 16.37 -13.98 -6.39
CA GLU A 395 16.65 -15.43 -6.46
C GLU A 395 15.46 -16.27 -6.93
N ASN A 396 14.24 -15.73 -6.84
CA ASN A 396 13.01 -16.42 -7.20
C ASN A 396 12.16 -15.61 -8.21
N PRO A 397 12.68 -15.29 -9.41
CA PRO A 397 11.97 -14.52 -10.43
C PRO A 397 10.56 -15.04 -10.76
N PRO A 398 10.26 -16.35 -10.73
CA PRO A 398 8.90 -16.86 -10.96
C PRO A 398 7.86 -16.28 -10.00
N ARG A 399 8.24 -15.87 -8.79
CA ARG A 399 7.33 -15.19 -7.82
C ARG A 399 6.84 -13.84 -8.35
N VAL A 400 7.68 -13.11 -9.07
CA VAL A 400 7.28 -11.85 -9.71
C VAL A 400 6.57 -12.11 -11.04
N LEU A 401 7.09 -13.04 -11.85
CA LEU A 401 6.58 -13.30 -13.19
C LEU A 401 5.20 -14.00 -13.16
N GLY A 402 4.87 -14.74 -12.10
CA GLY A 402 3.60 -15.43 -11.91
C GLY A 402 2.41 -14.51 -11.61
N ARG A 403 2.60 -13.23 -11.31
CA ARG A 403 1.61 -12.15 -11.11
C ARG A 403 0.66 -12.28 -9.93
N ARG A 404 0.13 -13.47 -9.62
CA ARG A 404 -0.93 -13.69 -8.61
C ARG A 404 -0.32 -14.21 -7.30
N VAL A 405 0.46 -13.40 -6.61
CA VAL A 405 1.17 -13.83 -5.40
C VAL A 405 0.54 -13.25 -4.13
N GLU A 406 0.10 -12.01 -4.19
CA GLU A 406 -0.32 -11.24 -3.02
C GLU A 406 -1.85 -11.08 -3.00
N ALA A 407 -2.42 -11.12 -1.80
CA ALA A 407 -3.84 -10.84 -1.55
C ALA A 407 -4.01 -9.50 -0.82
N ALA A 408 -4.88 -8.66 -1.34
CA ALA A 408 -5.28 -7.44 -0.65
C ALA A 408 -6.31 -7.77 0.45
N ARG A 409 -6.12 -7.20 1.65
CA ARG A 409 -7.01 -7.42 2.79
C ARG A 409 -7.66 -6.12 3.25
N VAL A 410 -8.91 -6.26 3.65
CA VAL A 410 -9.77 -5.22 4.23
C VAL A 410 -10.48 -5.82 5.43
N THR A 411 -10.46 -5.14 6.57
CA THR A 411 -11.05 -5.61 7.83
C THR A 411 -12.11 -4.62 8.30
N MET A 412 -13.36 -4.88 7.96
CA MET A 412 -14.49 -4.03 8.38
C MET A 412 -14.87 -4.19 9.85
N GLU A 413 -14.63 -5.39 10.41
CA GLU A 413 -14.98 -5.72 11.79
C GLU A 413 -14.08 -5.07 12.83
N ASN A 414 -12.98 -4.43 12.40
CA ASN A 414 -12.10 -3.70 13.30
C ASN A 414 -12.86 -2.54 13.97
N PRO A 415 -13.08 -2.56 15.32
CA PRO A 415 -13.88 -1.56 16.02
C PRO A 415 -13.29 -0.15 15.96
N TYR A 416 -11.96 -0.02 15.83
CA TYR A 416 -11.26 1.27 15.69
C TYR A 416 -11.51 1.91 14.32
N ILE A 417 -11.89 1.12 13.32
CA ILE A 417 -12.29 1.61 12.00
C ILE A 417 -13.81 1.76 11.94
N LEU A 418 -14.55 0.72 12.31
CA LEU A 418 -16.01 0.71 12.19
C LEU A 418 -16.68 1.76 13.08
N GLY A 419 -16.24 1.92 14.35
CA GLY A 419 -16.88 2.84 15.30
C GLY A 419 -17.02 4.27 14.77
N PRO A 420 -15.95 4.94 14.34
CA PRO A 420 -16.00 6.27 13.73
C PRO A 420 -16.92 6.38 12.52
N HIS A 421 -16.97 5.33 11.71
CA HIS A 421 -17.86 5.32 10.55
C HIS A 421 -19.31 5.09 10.93
N LEU A 422 -19.60 4.39 12.03
CA LEU A 422 -20.96 4.32 12.58
C LEU A 422 -21.41 5.66 13.13
N LEU A 423 -20.51 6.42 13.80
CA LEU A 423 -20.83 7.78 14.25
C LEU A 423 -21.13 8.69 13.05
N ALA A 424 -20.35 8.59 11.98
CA ALA A 424 -20.58 9.34 10.77
C ALA A 424 -21.88 8.93 10.07
N ALA A 425 -22.19 7.64 10.02
CA ALA A 425 -23.45 7.12 9.47
C ALA A 425 -24.67 7.56 10.29
N ALA A 426 -24.56 7.58 11.64
CA ALA A 426 -25.61 8.09 12.54
C ALA A 426 -25.87 9.60 12.39
N HIS A 427 -24.81 10.36 12.06
CA HIS A 427 -24.92 11.79 11.75
C HIS A 427 -25.58 12.03 10.38
N GLU A 428 -25.38 11.14 9.42
CA GLU A 428 -26.00 11.22 8.09
C GLU A 428 -27.48 10.87 8.14
N ALA A 429 -27.84 9.80 8.84
CA ALA A 429 -29.21 9.40 9.13
C ALA A 429 -29.22 8.46 10.35
N PRO A 430 -30.29 8.49 11.19
CA PRO A 430 -30.40 7.59 12.35
C PRO A 430 -30.17 6.13 11.95
N LEU A 431 -29.35 5.42 12.74
CA LEU A 431 -29.07 3.99 12.55
C LEU A 431 -30.20 3.13 13.12
N ASP A 432 -30.45 1.97 12.53
CA ASP A 432 -31.37 0.96 13.04
C ASP A 432 -30.79 -0.47 12.89
N ALA A 433 -31.57 -1.48 13.25
CA ALA A 433 -31.12 -2.87 13.21
C ALA A 433 -30.84 -3.38 11.79
N GLU A 434 -31.47 -2.80 10.76
CA GLU A 434 -31.24 -3.22 9.36
C GLU A 434 -29.89 -2.73 8.82
N ASP A 435 -29.27 -1.76 9.47
CA ASP A 435 -27.96 -1.24 9.08
C ASP A 435 -26.82 -2.29 9.19
N GLU A 436 -27.06 -3.39 9.91
CA GLU A 436 -26.16 -4.53 9.95
C GLU A 436 -25.84 -5.08 8.54
N ARG A 437 -26.76 -4.99 7.59
CA ARG A 437 -26.57 -5.39 6.19
C ARG A 437 -25.49 -4.58 5.45
N TYR A 438 -25.20 -3.37 5.91
CA TYR A 438 -24.11 -2.54 5.38
C TYR A 438 -22.80 -2.75 6.15
N PHE A 439 -22.89 -2.81 7.49
CA PHE A 439 -21.71 -2.74 8.35
C PHE A 439 -21.21 -4.11 8.85
N GLY A 440 -21.98 -5.18 8.60
CA GLY A 440 -21.60 -6.55 8.94
C GLY A 440 -21.84 -6.92 10.41
N PRO A 441 -21.43 -8.14 10.83
CA PRO A 441 -21.80 -8.73 12.11
C PRO A 441 -21.30 -7.96 13.33
N ALA A 442 -20.16 -7.24 13.21
CA ALA A 442 -19.62 -6.44 14.31
C ALA A 442 -20.44 -5.16 14.62
N TYR A 443 -21.42 -4.84 13.76
CA TYR A 443 -22.23 -3.61 13.89
C TYR A 443 -22.84 -3.44 15.27
N ARG A 444 -23.51 -4.47 15.79
CA ARG A 444 -24.25 -4.38 17.06
C ARG A 444 -23.35 -4.17 18.26
N ASP A 445 -22.24 -4.88 18.30
CA ASP A 445 -21.28 -4.79 19.42
C ASP A 445 -20.58 -3.43 19.45
N VAL A 446 -20.16 -2.96 18.24
CA VAL A 446 -19.52 -1.65 18.11
C VAL A 446 -20.50 -0.52 18.40
N ALA A 447 -21.75 -0.60 17.91
CA ALA A 447 -22.78 0.40 18.22
C ALA A 447 -23.10 0.45 19.72
N LYS A 448 -23.21 -0.71 20.39
CA LYS A 448 -23.37 -0.80 21.84
C LYS A 448 -22.23 -0.10 22.58
N LYS A 449 -20.98 -0.36 22.18
CA LYS A 449 -19.82 0.30 22.76
C LYS A 449 -19.87 1.82 22.57
N MET A 450 -20.25 2.31 21.39
CA MET A 450 -20.41 3.75 21.13
C MET A 450 -21.53 4.38 21.97
N MET A 451 -22.55 3.61 22.34
CA MET A 451 -23.60 4.06 23.29
C MET A 451 -23.06 4.14 24.71
N GLU A 452 -22.28 3.13 25.17
CA GLU A 452 -21.63 3.14 26.47
C GLU A 452 -20.68 4.35 26.62
N ASP A 453 -19.96 4.68 25.54
CA ASP A 453 -19.06 5.84 25.45
C ASP A 453 -19.83 7.17 25.24
N ARG A 454 -21.15 7.15 25.23
CA ARG A 454 -22.04 8.33 25.05
C ARG A 454 -21.78 9.10 23.74
N MET A 455 -21.32 8.40 22.72
CA MET A 455 -21.17 8.94 21.36
C MET A 455 -22.42 8.76 20.51
N LEU A 456 -23.19 7.70 20.78
CA LEU A 456 -24.53 7.46 20.26
C LEU A 456 -25.58 7.55 21.38
N ALA A 457 -26.77 7.97 21.02
CA ALA A 457 -27.92 8.02 21.91
C ALA A 457 -29.14 7.31 21.28
N ALA A 458 -29.94 6.63 22.09
CA ALA A 458 -31.19 6.02 21.63
C ALA A 458 -32.26 7.07 21.38
N SER A 459 -32.98 6.98 20.27
CA SER A 459 -34.16 7.75 19.91
C SER A 459 -35.26 6.78 19.40
N GLY A 460 -36.08 6.25 20.32
CA GLY A 460 -36.95 5.12 20.05
C GLY A 460 -36.12 3.86 19.73
N GLU A 461 -36.40 3.20 18.62
CA GLU A 461 -35.66 2.02 18.14
C GLU A 461 -34.39 2.37 17.31
N ARG A 462 -34.13 3.67 17.14
CA ARG A 462 -33.01 4.15 16.34
C ARG A 462 -31.88 4.73 17.20
N LEU A 463 -30.65 4.75 16.64
CA LEU A 463 -29.50 5.37 17.26
C LEU A 463 -29.14 6.65 16.50
N ILE A 464 -28.91 7.73 17.23
CA ILE A 464 -28.54 9.03 16.70
C ILE A 464 -27.15 9.43 17.21
N TYR A 465 -26.43 10.22 16.44
CA TYR A 465 -25.18 10.83 16.89
C TYR A 465 -25.46 11.86 18.00
N ALA A 466 -24.77 11.73 19.14
CA ALA A 466 -25.08 12.46 20.36
C ALA A 466 -24.40 13.83 20.51
N ARG A 467 -23.57 14.24 19.50
CA ARG A 467 -22.82 15.49 19.52
C ARG A 467 -23.21 16.40 18.36
N SER A 468 -22.73 17.67 18.37
CA SER A 468 -23.04 18.66 17.35
C SER A 468 -21.98 18.83 16.25
N ASP A 469 -20.79 18.25 16.43
CA ASP A 469 -19.71 18.30 15.43
C ASP A 469 -19.93 17.28 14.30
N SER A 470 -19.19 17.39 13.22
CA SER A 470 -19.23 16.43 12.11
C SER A 470 -18.20 15.32 12.34
N PRO A 471 -18.61 14.10 12.73
CA PRO A 471 -17.68 13.02 13.06
C PRO A 471 -16.82 12.58 11.87
N ALA A 472 -17.33 12.67 10.65
CA ALA A 472 -16.60 12.33 9.44
C ALA A 472 -15.31 13.15 9.24
N ARG A 473 -15.24 14.38 9.77
CA ARG A 473 -14.04 15.22 9.69
C ARG A 473 -12.90 14.75 10.58
N ASN A 474 -13.24 13.99 11.63
CA ASN A 474 -12.28 13.44 12.57
C ASN A 474 -11.72 12.08 12.09
N VAL A 475 -12.24 11.51 10.99
CA VAL A 475 -11.79 10.24 10.42
C VAL A 475 -10.69 10.48 9.40
N SER A 476 -9.45 10.14 9.75
CA SER A 476 -8.36 10.03 8.78
C SER A 476 -8.40 8.68 8.08
N LEU A 477 -8.63 8.65 6.77
CA LEU A 477 -8.72 7.38 6.05
C LEU A 477 -7.38 6.62 5.95
N ARG A 478 -6.27 7.25 6.31
CA ARG A 478 -4.92 6.67 6.21
C ARG A 478 -4.29 6.33 7.56
N SER A 479 -5.02 6.53 8.65
CA SER A 479 -4.59 6.23 10.01
C SER A 479 -5.66 5.43 10.74
N ALA A 480 -5.27 4.40 11.45
CA ALA A 480 -6.15 3.69 12.38
C ALA A 480 -6.19 4.35 13.76
N SER A 481 -5.36 5.36 14.00
CA SER A 481 -5.35 6.14 15.22
C SER A 481 -6.14 7.44 15.02
N PHE A 482 -6.98 7.78 16.00
CA PHE A 482 -7.71 9.06 16.03
C PHE A 482 -6.80 10.22 16.45
N GLU A 483 -5.69 9.92 17.09
CA GLU A 483 -4.84 10.88 17.75
C GLU A 483 -3.59 11.14 16.91
N THR A 484 -3.40 12.40 16.56
CA THR A 484 -2.26 12.88 15.77
C THR A 484 -1.52 13.92 16.55
N VAL A 485 -0.21 13.74 16.73
CA VAL A 485 0.68 14.72 17.35
C VAL A 485 1.08 15.75 16.29
N LEU A 486 0.84 17.02 16.58
CA LEU A 486 1.25 18.15 15.75
C LEU A 486 2.70 18.51 16.06
N ILE A 487 3.54 18.64 15.04
CA ILE A 487 4.95 19.01 15.18
C ILE A 487 5.08 20.48 14.74
N ALA A 488 5.37 21.36 15.69
CA ALA A 488 5.61 22.76 15.42
C ALA A 488 7.09 23.11 15.64
N ASP A 489 7.59 24.11 14.91
CA ASP A 489 8.90 24.67 15.22
C ASP A 489 8.84 25.61 16.43
N THR A 490 10.01 26.17 16.82
CA THR A 490 10.13 27.11 17.96
C THR A 490 9.35 28.40 17.75
N ASP A 491 9.01 28.78 16.52
CA ASP A 491 8.22 29.94 16.18
C ASP A 491 6.71 29.64 16.14
N GLY A 492 6.34 28.37 16.34
CA GLY A 492 4.96 27.88 16.36
C GLY A 492 4.42 27.51 14.97
N GLU A 493 5.23 27.56 13.92
CA GLU A 493 4.82 27.08 12.59
C GLU A 493 4.70 25.56 12.54
N LEU A 494 3.60 25.07 11.97
CA LEU A 494 3.36 23.63 11.79
C LEU A 494 4.28 23.06 10.71
N ILE A 495 5.20 22.18 11.10
CA ILE A 495 6.15 21.54 10.19
C ILE A 495 5.77 20.08 9.82
N GLY A 496 4.91 19.43 10.61
CA GLY A 496 4.49 18.07 10.32
C GLY A 496 3.50 17.50 11.32
N THR A 497 3.19 16.23 11.13
CA THR A 497 2.34 15.45 12.02
C THR A 497 2.85 14.02 12.13
N ALA A 498 2.63 13.36 13.26
CA ALA A 498 2.89 11.94 13.49
C ALA A 498 1.71 11.28 14.22
N GLU A 499 1.54 9.97 14.07
CA GLU A 499 0.55 9.21 14.83
C GLU A 499 0.94 9.17 16.31
N ALA A 500 -0.02 9.34 17.22
CA ALA A 500 0.25 9.39 18.65
C ALA A 500 0.90 8.10 19.18
N THR A 501 0.54 6.94 18.61
CA THR A 501 1.13 5.64 18.95
C THR A 501 2.60 5.53 18.58
N ARG A 502 3.06 6.26 17.56
CA ARG A 502 4.46 6.27 17.11
C ARG A 502 5.26 7.45 17.69
N ALA A 503 4.58 8.44 18.24
CA ALA A 503 5.21 9.66 18.71
C ALA A 503 6.33 9.40 19.74
N PRO A 504 6.22 8.52 20.74
CA PRO A 504 7.31 8.24 21.66
C PRO A 504 8.58 7.72 21.00
N SER A 505 8.48 6.93 19.94
CA SER A 505 9.65 6.39 19.23
C SER A 505 10.20 7.35 18.15
N GLU A 506 9.34 8.20 17.54
CA GLU A 506 9.74 9.08 16.44
C GLU A 506 10.01 10.52 16.89
N LEU A 507 9.36 10.97 17.96
CA LEU A 507 9.35 12.38 18.43
C LEU A 507 9.79 12.53 19.88
N HIS A 508 10.51 11.55 20.46
CA HIS A 508 11.05 11.72 21.81
C HIS A 508 11.97 12.95 21.91
N PRO A 509 12.11 13.57 23.09
CA PRO A 509 13.09 14.63 23.29
C PRO A 509 14.49 14.21 22.83
N GLY A 510 15.15 15.05 22.03
CA GLY A 510 16.42 14.75 21.38
C GLY A 510 16.33 13.98 20.06
N ALA A 511 15.13 13.50 19.64
CA ALA A 511 14.94 12.82 18.36
C ALA A 511 15.28 13.74 17.16
N THR A 512 15.83 13.14 16.10
CA THR A 512 16.06 13.85 14.84
C THR A 512 14.86 13.68 13.91
N TYR A 513 14.12 14.76 13.68
CA TYR A 513 13.02 14.81 12.72
C TYR A 513 13.47 15.47 11.41
N LEU A 514 13.17 14.84 10.28
CA LEU A 514 13.55 15.33 8.94
C LEU A 514 12.33 15.88 8.21
N HIS A 515 12.35 17.19 7.89
CA HIS A 515 11.30 17.83 7.11
C HIS A 515 11.86 18.65 5.96
N ARG A 516 11.45 18.37 4.71
CA ARG A 516 11.87 19.08 3.48
C ARG A 516 13.39 19.28 3.36
N GLY A 517 14.16 18.25 3.71
CA GLY A 517 15.62 18.28 3.65
C GLY A 517 16.31 18.98 4.82
N ASN A 518 15.56 19.60 5.72
CA ASN A 518 16.07 20.17 6.96
C ASN A 518 15.97 19.15 8.09
N ALA A 519 16.96 19.16 8.99
CA ALA A 519 16.91 18.38 10.22
C ALA A 519 16.44 19.26 11.38
N TYR A 520 15.63 18.67 12.22
CA TYR A 520 15.12 19.27 13.46
C TYR A 520 15.41 18.31 14.62
N GLU A 521 15.75 18.85 15.77
CA GLU A 521 15.83 18.12 17.04
C GLU A 521 14.55 18.40 17.81
N ILE A 522 13.86 17.36 18.26
CA ILE A 522 12.67 17.50 19.10
C ILE A 522 13.14 17.96 20.49
N GLU A 523 12.63 19.11 20.95
CA GLU A 523 12.93 19.65 22.26
C GLU A 523 11.94 19.18 23.32
N ASP A 524 10.67 19.06 22.94
CA ASP A 524 9.60 18.65 23.85
C ASP A 524 8.54 17.82 23.13
N LEU A 525 7.95 16.85 23.84
CA LEU A 525 6.83 16.02 23.41
C LEU A 525 5.77 15.98 24.52
N ASP A 526 4.66 16.65 24.29
CA ASP A 526 3.48 16.57 25.15
C ASP A 526 2.40 15.69 24.49
N LEU A 527 2.31 14.44 24.98
CA LEU A 527 1.33 13.47 24.50
C LEU A 527 -0.11 13.81 24.92
N ARG A 528 -0.33 14.61 26.00
CA ARG A 528 -1.67 14.99 26.45
C ARG A 528 -2.24 16.10 25.55
N LEU A 529 -1.38 17.03 25.14
CA LEU A 529 -1.74 18.10 24.23
C LEU A 529 -1.58 17.72 22.76
N HIS A 530 -1.10 16.51 22.47
CA HIS A 530 -0.79 16.01 21.12
C HIS A 530 0.12 16.97 20.34
N ARG A 531 1.19 17.46 20.99
CA ARG A 531 2.10 18.45 20.43
C ARG A 531 3.55 18.07 20.67
N ALA A 532 4.38 18.27 19.63
CA ALA A 532 5.84 18.25 19.73
C ALA A 532 6.43 19.58 19.28
N VAL A 533 7.51 20.03 19.94
CA VAL A 533 8.26 21.23 19.58
C VAL A 533 9.61 20.82 19.04
N ALA A 534 9.98 21.36 17.88
CA ALA A 534 11.17 20.97 17.15
C ALA A 534 12.04 22.19 16.80
N ARG A 535 13.33 22.11 17.10
CA ARG A 535 14.31 23.17 16.77
C ARG A 535 15.17 22.74 15.57
N ARG A 536 15.36 23.63 14.62
CA ARG A 536 16.20 23.39 13.45
C ARG A 536 17.67 23.17 13.84
N VAL A 537 18.29 22.10 13.32
CA VAL A 537 19.67 21.71 13.59
C VAL A 537 20.42 21.31 12.30
N PRO A 538 21.78 21.30 12.29
CA PRO A 538 22.54 20.75 11.17
C PRO A 538 22.23 19.25 10.96
N ASN A 539 22.11 18.81 9.71
CA ASN A 539 21.84 17.40 9.35
C ASN A 539 23.13 16.55 9.39
N ASN A 540 23.72 16.39 10.56
CA ASN A 540 25.00 15.69 10.77
C ASN A 540 24.87 14.46 11.69
N PHE A 541 23.73 14.23 12.30
CA PHE A 541 23.42 13.05 13.11
C PHE A 541 21.95 12.61 12.94
N TYR A 542 21.66 11.41 13.35
CA TYR A 542 20.30 10.85 13.48
C TYR A 542 20.20 10.06 14.79
N THR A 543 18.96 9.78 15.20
CA THR A 543 18.68 9.04 16.44
C THR A 543 18.06 7.70 16.15
N LYS A 544 18.36 6.71 17.01
CA LYS A 544 17.73 5.38 17.01
C LYS A 544 17.20 5.09 18.42
N PRO A 545 15.87 5.03 18.63
CA PRO A 545 15.31 4.67 19.92
C PRO A 545 15.58 3.18 20.24
N LYS A 546 15.66 2.87 21.52
CA LYS A 546 15.52 1.51 22.05
C LYS A 546 14.09 1.36 22.53
N VAL A 547 13.39 0.39 21.95
CA VAL A 547 12.02 0.07 22.30
C VAL A 547 12.01 -1.32 22.93
N GLU A 548 11.48 -1.42 24.13
CA GLU A 548 11.21 -2.70 24.80
C GLU A 548 9.72 -3.00 24.63
N THR A 549 9.43 -4.11 23.98
CA THR A 549 8.04 -4.55 23.73
C THR A 549 7.69 -5.71 24.63
N ASP A 550 6.55 -5.66 25.28
CA ASP A 550 5.89 -6.80 25.93
C ASP A 550 4.61 -7.14 25.16
N VAL A 551 4.24 -8.44 25.16
CA VAL A 551 3.04 -8.94 24.49
C VAL A 551 2.23 -9.78 25.47
N GLU A 552 0.98 -9.42 25.67
CA GLU A 552 -0.01 -10.17 26.46
C GLU A 552 -1.02 -10.84 25.51
N ILE A 553 -1.21 -12.16 25.63
CA ILE A 553 -2.26 -12.88 24.90
C ILE A 553 -3.60 -12.56 25.56
N VAL A 554 -4.47 -11.89 24.85
CA VAL A 554 -5.83 -11.52 25.31
C VAL A 554 -6.81 -12.63 24.97
N GLU A 555 -6.73 -13.17 23.76
CA GLU A 555 -7.63 -14.22 23.27
C GLU A 555 -6.96 -15.07 22.19
N GLU A 556 -7.01 -16.37 22.35
CA GLU A 556 -6.63 -17.33 21.32
C GLU A 556 -7.88 -17.71 20.53
N VAL A 557 -7.90 -17.41 19.22
CA VAL A 557 -9.06 -17.64 18.34
C VAL A 557 -8.90 -18.94 17.55
N GLU A 558 -7.71 -19.20 17.02
CA GLU A 558 -7.41 -20.39 16.24
C GLU A 558 -6.04 -20.96 16.59
N THR A 559 -5.96 -22.30 16.68
CA THR A 559 -4.72 -23.03 16.93
C THR A 559 -4.58 -24.21 15.97
N ARG A 560 -3.36 -24.40 15.45
CA ARG A 560 -2.97 -25.51 14.58
C ARG A 560 -1.71 -26.17 15.16
N GLY A 561 -1.74 -27.50 15.27
CA GLY A 561 -0.54 -28.26 15.59
C GLY A 561 0.51 -28.15 14.48
N LEU A 562 1.76 -27.95 14.86
CA LEU A 562 2.92 -28.02 14.00
C LEU A 562 3.72 -29.31 14.27
N PRO A 563 4.65 -29.69 13.37
CA PRO A 563 5.56 -30.81 13.63
C PRO A 563 6.33 -30.65 14.96
N ASN A 564 6.83 -31.78 15.48
CA ASN A 564 7.67 -31.84 16.68
C ASN A 564 7.04 -31.28 17.97
N GLY A 565 5.71 -31.23 18.03
CA GLY A 565 4.97 -30.74 19.20
C GLY A 565 4.93 -29.22 19.35
N ALA A 566 5.36 -28.47 18.34
CA ALA A 566 5.13 -27.05 18.26
C ALA A 566 3.68 -26.73 17.92
N ALA A 567 3.24 -25.52 18.18
CA ALA A 567 1.89 -25.05 17.81
C ALA A 567 1.93 -23.66 17.23
N LEU A 568 1.02 -23.42 16.27
CA LEU A 568 0.79 -22.14 15.64
C LEU A 568 -0.59 -21.63 16.08
N HIS A 569 -0.62 -20.41 16.54
CA HIS A 569 -1.82 -19.76 17.08
C HIS A 569 -2.10 -18.46 16.34
N TRP A 570 -3.37 -18.07 16.36
CA TRP A 570 -3.81 -16.74 15.93
C TRP A 570 -4.88 -16.21 16.88
N GLY A 571 -4.84 -14.91 17.16
CA GLY A 571 -5.81 -14.29 18.03
C GLY A 571 -5.51 -12.83 18.33
N ARG A 572 -6.08 -12.33 19.45
CA ARG A 572 -5.88 -10.97 19.93
C ARG A 572 -4.79 -10.90 20.99
N VAL A 573 -3.96 -9.88 20.86
CA VAL A 573 -2.90 -9.57 21.81
C VAL A 573 -2.93 -8.11 22.22
N ARG A 574 -2.36 -7.82 23.39
CA ARG A 574 -2.04 -6.46 23.83
C ARG A 574 -0.53 -6.31 23.80
N THR A 575 -0.02 -5.36 23.03
CA THR A 575 1.40 -5.01 23.03
C THR A 575 1.60 -3.75 23.87
N THR A 576 2.71 -3.69 24.59
CA THR A 576 3.14 -2.52 25.36
C THR A 576 4.56 -2.18 24.95
N ASP A 577 4.74 -1.01 24.36
CA ASP A 577 6.04 -0.49 23.93
C ASP A 577 6.52 0.58 24.92
N SER A 578 7.71 0.35 25.48
CA SER A 578 8.41 1.28 26.38
C SER A 578 9.67 1.80 25.68
N VAL A 579 9.76 3.10 25.45
CA VAL A 579 10.92 3.74 24.82
C VAL A 579 11.88 4.19 25.92
N THR A 580 12.91 3.40 26.20
CA THR A 580 13.77 3.55 27.39
C THR A 580 15.05 4.36 27.15
N PHE A 581 15.61 4.28 25.95
CA PHE A 581 16.85 4.98 25.57
C PHE A 581 16.82 5.35 24.08
N TYR A 582 17.73 6.24 23.69
CA TYR A 582 18.08 6.41 22.28
C TYR A 582 19.58 6.57 22.07
N LYS A 583 20.06 6.12 20.93
CA LYS A 583 21.43 6.35 20.44
C LYS A 583 21.43 7.52 19.49
N LYS A 584 22.45 8.38 19.64
CA LYS A 584 22.75 9.46 18.68
C LYS A 584 23.91 8.98 17.79
N VAL A 585 23.71 8.99 16.47
CA VAL A 585 24.65 8.40 15.49
C VAL A 585 25.03 9.45 14.46
N ARG A 586 26.32 9.59 14.16
CA ARG A 586 26.82 10.52 13.15
C ARG A 586 26.53 10.01 11.74
N VAL A 587 26.03 10.89 10.86
CA VAL A 587 25.66 10.52 9.49
C VAL A 587 26.88 10.15 8.62
N ALA A 588 28.04 10.78 8.85
CA ALA A 588 29.21 10.66 7.98
C ALA A 588 29.92 9.29 8.07
N ASP A 589 29.99 8.70 9.26
CA ASP A 589 30.76 7.50 9.55
C ASP A 589 30.02 6.46 10.40
N GLU A 590 28.72 6.71 10.63
CA GLU A 590 27.85 5.88 11.48
C GLU A 590 28.38 5.68 12.92
N LYS A 591 29.26 6.57 13.38
CA LYS A 591 29.84 6.50 14.72
C LYS A 591 28.78 6.88 15.77
N GLU A 592 28.65 6.04 16.80
CA GLU A 592 27.84 6.34 17.98
C GLU A 592 28.43 7.55 18.73
N LEU A 593 27.60 8.57 18.97
CA LEU A 593 27.95 9.78 19.68
C LEU A 593 27.57 9.75 21.16
N GLY A 594 26.66 8.88 21.53
CA GLY A 594 26.19 8.66 22.90
C GLY A 594 24.86 7.93 22.97
N VAL A 595 24.56 7.44 24.18
CA VAL A 595 23.27 6.80 24.54
C VAL A 595 22.64 7.63 25.65
N TYR A 596 21.37 7.95 25.49
CA TYR A 596 20.64 8.86 26.39
C TYR A 596 19.37 8.17 26.91
N PRO A 597 19.10 8.23 28.22
CA PRO A 597 17.87 7.66 28.79
C PRO A 597 16.66 8.52 28.41
N LEU A 598 15.51 7.86 28.37
CA LEU A 598 14.19 8.47 28.16
C LEU A 598 13.24 8.02 29.29
N ASP A 599 12.39 8.92 29.72
CA ASP A 599 11.28 8.66 30.65
C ASP A 599 9.99 9.10 29.97
N LEU A 600 9.42 8.17 29.17
CA LEU A 600 8.20 8.39 28.39
C LEU A 600 7.14 7.40 28.83
N PRO A 601 5.84 7.75 28.74
CA PRO A 601 4.78 6.81 29.02
C PRO A 601 4.79 5.66 28.02
N ASP A 602 4.42 4.47 28.50
CA ASP A 602 4.22 3.29 27.67
C ASP A 602 3.10 3.49 26.66
N VAL A 603 3.26 2.91 25.48
CA VAL A 603 2.22 2.86 24.46
C VAL A 603 1.64 1.47 24.40
N THR A 604 0.37 1.35 24.74
CA THR A 604 -0.36 0.08 24.68
C THR A 604 -1.23 0.01 23.44
N LEU A 605 -1.18 -1.13 22.74
CA LEU A 605 -1.92 -1.39 21.53
C LEU A 605 -2.62 -2.75 21.61
N GLU A 606 -3.95 -2.79 21.53
CA GLU A 606 -4.67 -4.06 21.28
C GLU A 606 -4.72 -4.32 19.79
N THR A 607 -4.24 -5.50 19.36
CA THR A 607 -4.12 -5.85 17.95
C THR A 607 -4.28 -7.35 17.72
N GLN A 608 -4.13 -7.79 16.46
CA GLN A 608 -4.11 -9.20 16.08
C GLN A 608 -2.66 -9.68 15.91
N ALA A 609 -2.41 -10.93 16.28
CA ALA A 609 -1.13 -11.59 16.11
C ALA A 609 -1.29 -13.03 15.66
N LEU A 610 -0.29 -13.52 14.93
CA LEU A 610 0.07 -14.93 14.93
C LEU A 610 1.20 -15.14 15.93
N TRP A 611 1.22 -16.31 16.58
CA TRP A 611 2.39 -16.69 17.37
C TRP A 611 2.66 -18.19 17.27
N VAL A 612 3.92 -18.53 17.42
CA VAL A 612 4.40 -19.91 17.41
C VAL A 612 4.95 -20.24 18.79
N THR A 613 4.48 -21.33 19.37
CA THR A 613 5.03 -21.89 20.62
C THR A 613 5.84 -23.15 20.30
N LEU A 614 7.03 -23.25 20.89
CA LEU A 614 7.80 -24.50 20.90
C LEU A 614 7.46 -25.31 22.16
N PRO A 615 7.65 -26.64 22.13
CA PRO A 615 7.55 -27.44 23.35
C PRO A 615 8.58 -26.99 24.40
N PRO A 616 8.39 -27.35 25.68
CA PRO A 616 9.35 -27.01 26.71
C PRO A 616 10.77 -27.46 26.37
N ILE A 617 11.75 -26.64 26.75
CA ILE A 617 13.17 -26.94 26.51
C ILE A 617 13.50 -28.32 27.12
N PRO A 618 14.09 -29.27 26.38
CA PRO A 618 14.39 -30.60 26.84
C PRO A 618 15.24 -30.60 28.13
N ARG A 619 14.97 -31.55 29.05
CA ARG A 619 15.74 -31.67 30.27
C ARG A 619 17.20 -31.98 29.94
N GLY A 620 18.13 -31.15 30.45
CA GLY A 620 19.56 -31.29 30.19
C GLY A 620 20.11 -30.38 29.09
N ALA A 621 19.28 -29.86 28.22
CA ALA A 621 19.68 -28.78 27.31
C ALA A 621 19.90 -27.48 28.11
N ARG A 622 21.02 -26.81 27.89
CA ARG A 622 21.37 -25.52 28.51
C ARG A 622 21.59 -24.48 27.42
N PRO A 623 20.49 -24.05 26.74
CA PRO A 623 20.63 -23.04 25.70
C PRO A 623 21.12 -21.73 26.32
N SER A 624 22.14 -21.12 25.72
CA SER A 624 22.47 -19.75 26.10
C SER A 624 21.43 -18.80 25.54
N PHE A 625 21.18 -17.70 26.22
CA PHE A 625 20.30 -16.64 25.70
C PHE A 625 20.82 -16.12 24.34
N GLU A 626 22.14 -16.04 24.18
CA GLU A 626 22.75 -15.59 22.91
C GLU A 626 22.49 -16.56 21.76
N SER A 627 22.55 -17.87 21.96
CA SER A 627 22.35 -18.84 20.90
C SER A 627 20.88 -19.11 20.62
N PHE A 628 20.09 -19.48 21.62
CA PHE A 628 18.68 -19.84 21.45
C PHE A 628 17.76 -18.62 21.34
N GLY A 629 17.93 -17.61 22.19
CA GLY A 629 17.24 -16.33 22.07
C GLY A 629 17.56 -15.66 20.74
N GLY A 630 18.84 -15.71 20.32
CA GLY A 630 19.27 -15.23 19.02
C GLY A 630 18.67 -16.01 17.84
N ALA A 631 18.40 -17.32 17.98
CA ALA A 631 17.74 -18.13 16.97
C ALA A 631 16.26 -17.73 16.80
N LEU A 632 15.54 -17.57 17.92
CA LEU A 632 14.14 -17.10 17.92
C LEU A 632 14.04 -15.72 17.29
N HIS A 633 14.90 -14.78 17.69
CA HIS A 633 14.92 -13.40 17.21
C HIS A 633 15.26 -13.29 15.72
N ALA A 634 16.26 -14.06 15.26
CA ALA A 634 16.60 -14.09 13.83
C ALA A 634 15.51 -14.75 12.97
N GLY A 635 14.83 -15.78 13.51
CA GLY A 635 13.68 -16.41 12.86
C GLY A 635 12.49 -15.47 12.73
N GLU A 636 12.18 -14.71 13.79
CA GLU A 636 11.18 -13.64 13.79
C GLU A 636 11.46 -12.61 12.70
N HIS A 637 12.67 -12.03 12.70
CA HIS A 637 13.08 -11.03 11.69
C HIS A 637 12.97 -11.54 10.26
N GLY A 638 13.39 -12.81 10.04
CA GLY A 638 13.32 -13.42 8.73
C GLY A 638 11.87 -13.58 8.24
N MET A 639 10.96 -14.01 9.09
CA MET A 639 9.54 -14.14 8.77
C MET A 639 8.89 -12.77 8.52
N ILE A 640 9.11 -11.79 9.41
CA ILE A 640 8.63 -10.40 9.22
C ILE A 640 9.16 -9.82 7.89
N GLY A 641 10.42 -10.11 7.57
CA GLY A 641 11.04 -9.63 6.34
C GLY A 641 10.37 -10.11 5.05
N LEU A 642 9.77 -11.31 5.05
CA LEU A 642 9.12 -11.90 3.88
C LEU A 642 7.57 -11.85 3.94
N LEU A 643 6.98 -11.53 5.08
CA LEU A 643 5.51 -11.46 5.22
C LEU A 643 4.82 -10.55 4.19
N PRO A 644 5.42 -9.42 3.72
CA PRO A 644 4.85 -8.62 2.65
C PRO A 644 4.59 -9.34 1.32
N LEU A 645 5.22 -10.49 1.07
CA LEU A 645 4.90 -11.34 -0.09
C LEU A 645 3.55 -12.06 0.02
N PHE A 646 3.07 -12.28 1.23
CA PHE A 646 1.85 -13.03 1.51
C PHE A 646 0.67 -12.11 1.83
N ALA A 647 0.96 -10.97 2.45
CA ALA A 647 -0.01 -9.92 2.74
C ALA A 647 0.52 -8.61 2.15
N MET A 648 -0.25 -7.96 1.31
CA MET A 648 0.13 -6.69 0.69
C MET A 648 0.26 -5.56 1.73
N CYS A 649 1.38 -5.53 2.45
CA CYS A 649 1.65 -4.59 3.55
C CYS A 649 3.06 -4.01 3.46
N ASP A 650 3.32 -2.95 4.19
CA ASP A 650 4.69 -2.47 4.41
C ASP A 650 5.29 -3.18 5.65
N ARG A 651 6.62 -3.31 5.71
CA ARG A 651 7.28 -3.79 6.94
C ARG A 651 6.97 -2.91 8.15
N ALA A 652 6.62 -1.64 7.90
CA ALA A 652 6.18 -0.71 8.93
C ALA A 652 4.88 -1.13 9.60
N ASP A 653 4.08 -1.93 8.94
CA ASP A 653 2.75 -2.35 9.39
C ASP A 653 2.80 -3.60 10.29
N ILE A 654 3.99 -4.16 10.52
CA ILE A 654 4.20 -5.43 11.23
C ILE A 654 5.13 -5.20 12.41
N GLY A 655 4.79 -5.70 13.58
CA GLY A 655 5.66 -5.81 14.74
C GLY A 655 5.97 -7.27 15.08
N GLY A 656 6.93 -7.50 15.97
CA GLY A 656 7.23 -8.83 16.47
C GLY A 656 7.91 -8.80 17.83
N LEU A 657 7.85 -9.93 18.49
CA LEU A 657 8.54 -10.23 19.75
C LEU A 657 8.91 -11.71 19.75
N SER A 658 10.11 -12.02 20.19
CA SER A 658 10.53 -13.39 20.48
C SER A 658 11.12 -13.51 21.87
N THR A 659 10.76 -14.58 22.57
CA THR A 659 11.21 -14.84 23.93
C THR A 659 11.45 -16.32 24.17
N PRO A 660 12.53 -16.70 24.90
CA PRO A 660 12.75 -18.09 25.30
C PRO A 660 11.75 -18.63 26.34
N ALA A 661 11.03 -17.74 27.02
CA ALA A 661 10.03 -18.11 28.02
C ALA A 661 9.01 -16.98 28.19
N HIS A 662 7.89 -17.06 27.48
CA HIS A 662 6.83 -16.07 27.57
C HIS A 662 6.14 -16.11 28.96
N HIS A 663 5.83 -14.96 29.51
CA HIS A 663 5.36 -14.84 30.89
C HIS A 663 4.04 -15.59 31.17
N GLN A 664 3.12 -15.71 30.23
CA GLN A 664 1.81 -16.37 30.40
C GLN A 664 1.91 -17.90 30.21
N ASN A 665 2.54 -18.40 29.15
CA ASN A 665 2.56 -19.82 28.79
C ASN A 665 3.86 -20.55 29.22
N ARG A 666 4.90 -19.83 29.65
CA ARG A 666 6.22 -20.34 30.01
C ARG A 666 6.97 -21.11 28.92
N LEU A 667 6.56 -20.95 27.67
CA LEU A 667 7.14 -21.59 26.50
C LEU A 667 7.97 -20.60 25.67
N PRO A 668 8.96 -21.12 24.91
CA PRO A 668 9.60 -20.31 23.88
C PRO A 668 8.57 -19.91 22.84
N THR A 669 8.45 -18.61 22.58
CA THR A 669 7.39 -18.06 21.75
C THR A 669 7.92 -16.99 20.79
N ILE A 670 7.43 -17.01 19.55
CA ILE A 670 7.65 -15.97 18.55
C ILE A 670 6.29 -15.37 18.20
N PHE A 671 6.13 -14.07 18.39
CA PHE A 671 4.96 -13.30 17.95
C PHE A 671 5.27 -12.52 16.69
N VAL A 672 4.27 -12.42 15.80
CA VAL A 672 4.24 -11.47 14.69
C VAL A 672 2.85 -10.84 14.68
N TYR A 673 2.77 -9.53 14.88
CA TYR A 673 1.52 -8.82 15.09
C TYR A 673 1.33 -7.64 14.13
N ASP A 674 0.07 -7.28 13.91
CA ASP A 674 -0.30 -6.12 13.11
C ASP A 674 0.05 -4.84 13.87
N GLY A 675 0.74 -3.89 13.24
CA GLY A 675 1.15 -2.62 13.84
C GLY A 675 0.02 -1.57 13.94
N TYR A 676 -1.25 -2.00 13.94
CA TYR A 676 -2.43 -1.14 13.96
C TYR A 676 -3.44 -1.58 15.00
N PRO A 677 -4.15 -0.62 15.64
CA PRO A 677 -5.23 -0.93 16.58
C PRO A 677 -6.28 -1.87 15.97
N GLY A 678 -6.62 -2.92 16.70
CA GLY A 678 -7.59 -3.93 16.29
C GLY A 678 -7.14 -4.87 15.16
N GLY A 679 -5.95 -4.65 14.59
CA GLY A 679 -5.41 -5.42 13.48
C GLY A 679 -6.06 -5.11 12.12
N VAL A 680 -5.38 -5.47 11.06
CA VAL A 680 -5.85 -5.29 9.66
C VAL A 680 -5.72 -6.57 8.83
N GLY A 681 -5.54 -7.72 9.50
CA GLY A 681 -5.52 -9.06 8.92
C GLY A 681 -4.18 -9.47 8.29
N ILE A 682 -3.08 -8.76 8.55
CA ILE A 682 -1.75 -9.12 8.06
C ILE A 682 -1.27 -10.39 8.75
N SER A 683 -1.35 -10.43 10.09
CA SER A 683 -0.97 -11.60 10.90
C SER A 683 -1.81 -12.83 10.57
N TRP A 684 -3.09 -12.66 10.26
CA TRP A 684 -3.94 -13.75 9.81
C TRP A 684 -3.42 -14.39 8.50
N ARG A 685 -2.97 -13.59 7.54
CA ARG A 685 -2.35 -14.12 6.31
C ARG A 685 -1.04 -14.84 6.59
N GLY A 686 -0.26 -14.36 7.54
CA GLY A 686 0.93 -15.07 8.03
C GLY A 686 0.61 -16.41 8.65
N PHE A 687 -0.48 -16.49 9.44
CA PHE A 687 -0.99 -17.72 10.03
C PHE A 687 -1.46 -18.71 8.96
N ASP A 688 -2.27 -18.26 8.01
CA ASP A 688 -2.80 -19.09 6.90
C ASP A 688 -1.66 -19.66 6.03
N ALA A 689 -0.66 -18.84 5.69
CA ALA A 689 0.45 -19.18 4.82
C ALA A 689 1.74 -19.63 5.57
N PHE A 690 1.68 -19.91 6.87
CA PHE A 690 2.84 -20.08 7.75
C PHE A 690 3.91 -21.03 7.19
N SER A 691 3.51 -22.23 6.73
CA SER A 691 4.46 -23.22 6.22
C SER A 691 5.22 -22.73 4.98
N SER A 692 4.58 -21.93 4.13
CA SER A 692 5.23 -21.32 2.96
C SER A 692 6.14 -20.20 3.37
N LEU A 693 5.71 -19.34 4.29
CA LEU A 693 6.49 -18.25 4.85
C LEU A 693 7.77 -18.77 5.53
N ALA A 694 7.64 -19.77 6.40
CA ALA A 694 8.79 -20.38 7.08
C ALA A 694 9.77 -21.02 6.08
N ARG A 695 9.28 -21.74 5.07
CA ARG A 695 10.12 -22.36 4.03
C ARG A 695 10.89 -21.34 3.20
N ASP A 696 10.22 -20.28 2.76
CA ASP A 696 10.83 -19.22 1.99
C ASP A 696 11.88 -18.47 2.84
N THR A 697 11.61 -18.30 4.13
CA THR A 697 12.55 -17.70 5.10
C THR A 697 13.81 -18.55 5.27
N VAL A 698 13.68 -19.86 5.44
CA VAL A 698 14.84 -20.79 5.46
C VAL A 698 15.66 -20.62 4.20
N GLY A 699 15.00 -20.55 3.03
CA GLY A 699 15.65 -20.37 1.75
C GLY A 699 16.52 -19.11 1.70
N VAL A 700 15.99 -17.97 2.10
CA VAL A 700 16.71 -16.68 2.11
C VAL A 700 17.90 -16.72 3.06
N ILE A 701 17.69 -17.19 4.29
CA ILE A 701 18.77 -17.22 5.29
C ILE A 701 19.90 -18.14 4.84
N THR A 702 19.58 -19.32 4.31
CA THR A 702 20.56 -20.32 3.89
C THR A 702 21.39 -19.88 2.68
N ARG A 703 20.75 -19.24 1.69
CA ARG A 703 21.43 -18.80 0.47
C ARG A 703 22.22 -17.50 0.63
N CYS A 704 21.96 -16.72 1.68
CA CYS A 704 22.69 -15.48 1.93
C CYS A 704 24.17 -15.76 2.19
N PRO A 705 25.11 -15.10 1.47
CA PRO A 705 26.54 -15.39 1.58
C PRO A 705 27.21 -14.91 2.87
N CYS A 706 26.54 -14.04 3.65
CA CYS A 706 27.11 -13.52 4.90
C CYS A 706 27.29 -14.64 5.97
N GLU A 707 28.25 -14.47 6.87
CA GLU A 707 28.52 -15.46 7.91
C GLU A 707 27.61 -15.31 9.13
N ARG A 708 27.47 -14.10 9.65
CA ARG A 708 26.81 -13.84 10.95
C ARG A 708 25.39 -13.31 10.85
N GLY A 709 24.96 -12.89 9.69
CA GLY A 709 23.69 -12.23 9.44
C GLY A 709 23.88 -10.81 8.92
N CYS A 710 22.99 -10.39 8.03
CA CYS A 710 23.02 -9.07 7.41
C CYS A 710 21.58 -8.62 7.07
N PRO A 711 21.37 -7.37 6.60
CA PRO A 711 20.04 -6.89 6.20
C PRO A 711 19.37 -7.73 5.10
N ALA A 712 20.15 -8.49 4.33
CA ALA A 712 19.65 -9.38 3.29
C ALA A 712 19.03 -10.68 3.83
N CYS A 713 19.15 -10.99 5.12
CA CYS A 713 18.63 -12.23 5.68
C CYS A 713 17.92 -12.06 7.02
N ILE A 714 18.62 -11.66 8.09
CA ILE A 714 18.07 -11.70 9.48
C ILE A 714 18.11 -10.36 10.21
N GLN A 715 18.77 -9.33 9.69
CA GLN A 715 18.78 -8.03 10.35
C GLN A 715 17.57 -7.19 9.94
N SER A 716 16.92 -6.57 10.91
CA SER A 716 15.79 -5.66 10.69
C SER A 716 16.20 -4.21 11.01
N PRO A 717 15.90 -3.24 10.12
CA PRO A 717 16.15 -1.83 10.41
C PRO A 717 15.23 -1.28 11.51
N LYS A 718 14.19 -2.00 11.89
CA LYS A 718 13.19 -1.65 12.90
C LYS A 718 13.39 -2.33 14.24
N CYS A 719 14.43 -3.17 14.37
CA CYS A 719 14.65 -3.88 15.61
C CYS A 719 14.88 -2.93 16.78
N GLY A 720 13.99 -2.95 17.76
CA GLY A 720 14.09 -2.18 19.00
C GLY A 720 15.29 -2.56 19.85
N ASN A 721 15.81 -3.77 19.65
CA ASN A 721 16.96 -4.34 20.36
C ASN A 721 18.28 -4.24 19.54
N TRP A 722 18.30 -3.36 18.51
CA TRP A 722 19.47 -3.07 17.68
C TRP A 722 20.09 -4.29 16.98
N ASN A 723 19.29 -5.33 16.71
CA ASN A 723 19.68 -6.59 16.10
C ASN A 723 20.59 -7.47 17.01
N GLU A 724 20.43 -7.42 18.30
CA GLU A 724 21.21 -8.22 19.27
C GLU A 724 20.29 -8.91 20.29
N PRO A 725 20.55 -10.21 20.62
CA PRO A 725 21.40 -11.14 19.87
C PRO A 725 20.69 -11.69 18.62
N LEU A 726 21.46 -12.09 17.58
CA LEU A 726 20.96 -12.80 16.42
C LEU A 726 21.83 -14.03 16.12
N SER A 727 21.19 -15.18 15.81
CA SER A 727 21.86 -16.41 15.37
C SER A 727 21.36 -16.85 14.02
N LYS A 728 22.19 -16.70 12.97
CA LYS A 728 21.82 -17.07 11.59
C LYS A 728 21.59 -18.57 11.42
N THR A 729 22.51 -19.39 11.93
CA THR A 729 22.41 -20.85 11.88
C THR A 729 21.26 -21.35 12.75
N GLY A 730 21.15 -20.82 13.98
CA GLY A 730 20.05 -21.17 14.87
C GLY A 730 18.65 -20.86 14.30
N ALA A 731 18.49 -19.78 13.56
CA ALA A 731 17.22 -19.48 12.88
C ALA A 731 16.86 -20.51 11.81
N VAL A 732 17.85 -21.00 11.04
CA VAL A 732 17.62 -22.07 10.05
C VAL A 732 17.18 -23.36 10.74
N ASP A 733 17.87 -23.76 11.82
CA ASP A 733 17.55 -24.98 12.56
C ASP A 733 16.17 -24.88 13.22
N LEU A 734 15.84 -23.74 13.81
CA LEU A 734 14.53 -23.45 14.37
C LEU A 734 13.41 -23.59 13.33
N LEU A 735 13.53 -22.93 12.21
CA LEU A 735 12.49 -22.94 11.17
C LEU A 735 12.36 -24.33 10.52
N ARG A 736 13.47 -25.08 10.35
CA ARG A 736 13.45 -26.48 9.90
C ARG A 736 12.76 -27.38 10.91
N TYR A 737 12.97 -27.16 12.21
CA TYR A 737 12.27 -27.86 13.28
C TYR A 737 10.75 -27.64 13.21
N LEU A 738 10.33 -26.39 13.06
CA LEU A 738 8.91 -26.02 12.91
C LEU A 738 8.26 -26.60 11.62
N LEU A 739 9.06 -26.83 10.57
CA LEU A 739 8.63 -27.47 9.33
C LEU A 739 8.69 -29.01 9.35
N GLY A 740 9.17 -29.62 10.45
CA GLY A 740 9.36 -31.06 10.53
C GLY A 740 10.48 -31.61 9.66
N GLN A 741 11.41 -30.77 9.21
CA GLN A 741 12.58 -31.15 8.40
C GLN A 741 13.74 -31.69 9.26
N THR A 742 13.69 -31.47 10.54
CA THR A 742 14.57 -32.04 11.56
C THR A 742 13.79 -32.24 12.85
N SER A 743 14.16 -33.25 13.64
CA SER A 743 13.64 -33.49 14.98
C SER A 743 14.56 -32.95 16.06
N LYS A 744 15.76 -32.45 15.70
CA LYS A 744 16.70 -31.88 16.66
C LYS A 744 16.16 -30.56 17.19
N TYR A 745 16.04 -30.46 18.53
CA TYR A 745 15.53 -29.24 19.17
C TYR A 745 16.53 -28.06 18.98
N PRO A 746 16.06 -26.84 18.62
CA PRO A 746 16.95 -25.73 18.24
C PRO A 746 17.86 -25.22 19.36
N ALA A 747 17.63 -25.61 20.59
CA ALA A 747 18.45 -25.25 21.75
C ALA A 747 19.62 -26.26 22.04
N GLU A 748 19.68 -27.34 21.27
CA GLU A 748 20.76 -28.34 21.34
C GLU A 748 21.85 -28.02 20.30
#